data_cec00b40f1228731b965051f39f6c1d7
#
_entry.id   cec00b40f1228731b965051f39f6c1d7
#
_cell.length_a   1.000
_cell.length_b   1.000
_cell.length_c   1.000
_cell.angle_alpha   90.00
_cell.angle_beta   90.00
_cell.angle_gamma   90.00
#
_symmetry.space_group_name_H-M   'P 1'
#
loop_
_entity.id
_entity.type
_entity.pdbx_description
1 polymer ?
#
loop_
_entity_poly.entity_id
_entity_poly.type
_entity_poly.pdbx_seq_one_letter_code
_entity_poly.pdbx_strand_id
1 'polypeptide(L)'
;MNYVERINSLLRPKPEGKIHVLDLFAGCGGLALGFEAQGFETLGFEQDADACETYRRNLKSDCKQVTLTTETQFPKADVIIGGPPCQPFSVGGHQMGLKDSRDGFPIFISAVKQVQPEIWVFENVRGVLYSNRWYFEQILEALKALNYVIEVRLINAVNYGVPQNRERVIVVGHRGEFQFFAEEPNRLTAGEALGELMFQVPPESKFLTPSMDEYVAKYERASFCIRPRDLYPDQPARTVTCRNLAGATGDMHRIRLPDGRRRRLFVREAARLQSFPDWFEFSGGETSQFNQIGNAVAPLMAWHLAGAVKKYLATTKRLTSGEILYRNLPDQFALPLEFKESSEMKIPTFVINPDKPAKLVKLLNEALLILSKLGIPLEGLKPRELEKMAMAFLAVADVKRSADWSKTRIREGKDTLKSRDIIAYLNEHFQEKISMGSYDDIRRKDLKLPVVAGIIIASANKPNAARNDPTRGYSLSPEYVELIRRFGQPDWAEAMEEFMADRPTLADRLDAARQLDIVPIKLPDGQTIQFSPGEHNLLQKAIIEQFLPRYGFGAEVLYVGDTAKKFLVRDEQKLKTLKFFELEHGELPDVVAYSSKKNWLFLIEAVHSSGPISSVRLLELKRLAKHCTADIVFITAFLNRDTFRKFAPDIAWETEVWIADAPDHLVHFDGDKFLGPYKSQ
;
A
#
# COMPACT_ATOMS: atom_id res chain seq x y z
N MET A 1 -40.03 2.91 -10.00
CA MET A 1 -38.76 3.40 -10.57
C MET A 1 -37.70 2.34 -10.23
N ASN A 2 -37.08 1.73 -11.24
CA ASN A 2 -36.00 0.79 -11.04
C ASN A 2 -34.71 1.51 -10.63
N TYR A 3 -33.66 0.76 -10.25
CA TYR A 3 -32.41 1.34 -9.80
C TYR A 3 -31.75 2.27 -10.84
N VAL A 4 -31.71 1.85 -12.10
CA VAL A 4 -31.05 2.60 -13.19
C VAL A 4 -31.81 3.91 -13.46
N GLU A 5 -33.14 3.87 -13.53
CA GLU A 5 -33.96 5.07 -13.66
C GLU A 5 -33.74 6.03 -12.50
N ARG A 6 -33.65 5.49 -11.28
CA ARG A 6 -33.41 6.26 -10.06
C ARG A 6 -32.08 7.03 -10.13
N ILE A 7 -30.96 6.35 -10.37
CA ILE A 7 -29.66 7.02 -10.40
C ILE A 7 -29.56 8.01 -11.57
N ASN A 8 -30.14 7.68 -12.73
CA ASN A 8 -30.17 8.56 -13.90
C ASN A 8 -30.95 9.85 -13.65
N SER A 9 -31.99 9.81 -12.83
CA SER A 9 -32.81 10.98 -12.53
C SER A 9 -32.30 11.79 -11.33
N LEU A 10 -31.96 11.11 -10.21
CA LEU A 10 -31.53 11.78 -8.98
C LEU A 10 -30.21 12.50 -9.11
N LEU A 11 -29.27 11.91 -9.85
CA LEU A 11 -27.88 12.38 -9.90
C LEU A 11 -27.63 13.39 -11.03
N ARG A 12 -28.67 14.03 -11.60
CA ARG A 12 -28.50 15.11 -12.57
C ARG A 12 -27.90 16.36 -11.90
N PRO A 13 -26.75 16.87 -12.35
CA PRO A 13 -26.19 18.12 -11.85
C PRO A 13 -27.15 19.30 -12.08
N LYS A 14 -27.43 20.05 -11.03
CA LYS A 14 -28.32 21.22 -11.03
C LYS A 14 -27.85 22.29 -10.04
N PRO A 15 -26.60 22.84 -10.20
CA PRO A 15 -26.08 23.83 -9.26
C PRO A 15 -26.97 25.08 -9.25
N GLU A 16 -27.22 25.62 -8.05
CA GLU A 16 -28.03 26.81 -7.83
C GLU A 16 -27.19 28.09 -7.65
N GLY A 17 -25.84 27.97 -7.66
CA GLY A 17 -24.89 29.07 -7.54
C GLY A 17 -24.85 29.78 -6.17
N LYS A 18 -25.46 29.17 -5.13
CA LYS A 18 -25.61 29.79 -3.80
C LYS A 18 -24.64 29.27 -2.75
N ILE A 19 -24.13 28.05 -2.90
CA ILE A 19 -23.26 27.38 -1.95
C ILE A 19 -22.08 26.81 -2.72
N HIS A 20 -20.89 27.30 -2.39
CA HIS A 20 -19.64 26.93 -3.06
C HIS A 20 -18.92 25.81 -2.31
N VAL A 21 -18.49 24.79 -3.03
CA VAL A 21 -17.83 23.60 -2.50
C VAL A 21 -16.46 23.41 -3.16
N LEU A 22 -15.42 23.23 -2.37
CA LEU A 22 -14.13 22.76 -2.88
C LEU A 22 -14.06 21.24 -2.74
N ASP A 23 -13.81 20.55 -3.84
CA ASP A 23 -13.62 19.09 -3.87
C ASP A 23 -12.13 18.79 -4.05
N LEU A 24 -11.47 18.42 -2.96
CA LEU A 24 -10.04 18.15 -2.92
C LEU A 24 -9.79 16.65 -3.19
N PHE A 25 -8.83 16.36 -4.06
CA PHE A 25 -8.58 15.00 -4.55
C PHE A 25 -9.83 14.44 -5.24
N ALA A 26 -10.40 15.24 -6.11
CA ALA A 26 -11.75 15.08 -6.65
C ALA A 26 -11.95 13.79 -7.47
N GLY A 27 -10.86 13.19 -7.99
CA GLY A 27 -10.96 12.06 -8.88
C GLY A 27 -11.85 12.39 -10.09
N CYS A 28 -12.67 11.45 -10.51
CA CYS A 28 -13.63 11.65 -11.59
C CYS A 28 -14.91 12.42 -11.18
N GLY A 29 -14.97 12.95 -9.94
CA GLY A 29 -16.09 13.75 -9.46
C GLY A 29 -17.26 12.94 -8.86
N GLY A 30 -17.03 11.70 -8.39
CA GLY A 30 -18.08 10.90 -7.79
C GLY A 30 -18.73 11.54 -6.55
N LEU A 31 -17.91 12.19 -5.69
CA LEU A 31 -18.39 12.93 -4.52
C LEU A 31 -19.10 14.22 -4.95
N ALA A 32 -18.47 15.02 -5.83
CA ALA A 32 -19.01 16.25 -6.37
C ALA A 32 -20.35 16.04 -7.10
N LEU A 33 -20.52 14.94 -7.83
CA LEU A 33 -21.77 14.62 -8.54
C LEU A 33 -22.96 14.57 -7.59
N GLY A 34 -22.80 13.93 -6.42
CA GLY A 34 -23.85 13.92 -5.39
C GLY A 34 -24.16 15.32 -4.87
N PHE A 35 -23.16 16.17 -4.70
CA PHE A 35 -23.32 17.55 -4.25
C PHE A 35 -23.99 18.43 -5.31
N GLU A 36 -23.55 18.38 -6.58
CA GLU A 36 -24.20 19.15 -7.65
C GLU A 36 -25.66 18.73 -7.87
N ALA A 37 -25.96 17.43 -7.73
CA ALA A 37 -27.33 16.94 -7.81
C ALA A 37 -28.23 17.46 -6.66
N GLN A 38 -27.65 17.94 -5.56
CA GLN A 38 -28.34 18.61 -4.46
C GLN A 38 -28.33 20.15 -4.57
N GLY A 39 -27.73 20.72 -5.64
CA GLY A 39 -27.77 22.14 -5.94
C GLY A 39 -26.52 22.92 -5.54
N PHE A 40 -25.46 22.25 -5.08
CA PHE A 40 -24.18 22.89 -4.78
C PHE A 40 -23.41 23.23 -6.05
N GLU A 41 -22.56 24.27 -5.98
CA GLU A 41 -21.59 24.59 -7.02
C GLU A 41 -20.21 24.10 -6.58
N THR A 42 -19.63 23.15 -7.31
CA THR A 42 -18.37 22.52 -6.91
C THR A 42 -17.19 23.07 -7.70
N LEU A 43 -15.99 23.03 -7.12
CA LEU A 43 -14.73 23.27 -7.82
C LEU A 43 -13.78 22.13 -7.46
N GLY A 44 -13.49 21.26 -8.44
CA GLY A 44 -12.60 20.14 -8.27
C GLY A 44 -11.12 20.48 -8.36
N PHE A 45 -10.29 19.76 -7.61
CA PHE A 45 -8.83 19.80 -7.69
C PHE A 45 -8.33 18.36 -7.81
N GLU A 46 -7.74 18.02 -8.93
CA GLU A 46 -7.29 16.66 -9.26
C GLU A 46 -5.98 16.71 -10.07
N GLN A 47 -5.08 15.76 -9.84
CA GLN A 47 -3.81 15.69 -10.58
C GLN A 47 -3.89 14.85 -11.84
N ASP A 48 -4.76 13.83 -11.87
CA ASP A 48 -4.94 12.93 -13.00
C ASP A 48 -5.73 13.59 -14.12
N ALA A 49 -5.15 13.63 -15.32
CA ALA A 49 -5.73 14.34 -16.47
C ALA A 49 -7.04 13.71 -16.93
N ASP A 50 -7.11 12.36 -16.98
CA ASP A 50 -8.30 11.63 -17.44
C ASP A 50 -9.45 11.83 -16.46
N ALA A 51 -9.15 11.78 -15.14
CA ALA A 51 -10.14 11.99 -14.10
C ALA A 51 -10.67 13.44 -14.11
N CYS A 52 -9.78 14.42 -14.29
CA CYS A 52 -10.15 15.83 -14.41
C CYS A 52 -11.02 16.10 -15.64
N GLU A 53 -10.69 15.48 -16.78
CA GLU A 53 -11.50 15.56 -18.00
C GLU A 53 -12.86 14.88 -17.81
N THR A 54 -12.92 13.74 -17.14
CA THR A 54 -14.17 13.06 -16.77
C THR A 54 -15.04 13.97 -15.93
N TYR A 55 -14.45 14.63 -14.91
CA TYR A 55 -15.16 15.59 -14.06
C TYR A 55 -15.81 16.69 -14.90
N ARG A 56 -15.02 17.41 -15.74
CA ARG A 56 -15.50 18.52 -16.58
C ARG A 56 -16.58 18.10 -17.56
N ARG A 57 -16.51 16.89 -18.09
CA ARG A 57 -17.47 16.35 -19.07
C ARG A 57 -18.86 16.12 -18.47
N ASN A 58 -18.93 15.74 -17.23
CA ASN A 58 -20.17 15.27 -16.61
C ASN A 58 -20.79 16.25 -15.60
N LEU A 59 -19.97 17.05 -14.93
CA LEU A 59 -20.43 18.04 -13.97
C LEU A 59 -20.64 19.41 -14.64
N LYS A 60 -21.33 20.31 -13.95
CA LYS A 60 -21.56 21.67 -14.45
C LYS A 60 -20.45 22.65 -14.03
N SER A 61 -19.71 22.27 -12.99
CA SER A 61 -18.60 23.05 -12.45
C SER A 61 -17.26 22.56 -12.99
N ASP A 62 -16.20 23.36 -12.82
CA ASP A 62 -14.87 23.07 -13.34
C ASP A 62 -14.02 22.18 -12.40
N CYS A 63 -12.98 21.57 -12.94
CA CYS A 63 -11.95 20.85 -12.22
C CYS A 63 -10.57 21.37 -12.62
N LYS A 64 -9.80 21.82 -11.65
CA LYS A 64 -8.41 22.27 -11.87
C LYS A 64 -7.48 21.06 -11.86
N GLN A 65 -6.81 20.82 -12.97
CA GLN A 65 -5.76 19.81 -13.03
C GLN A 65 -4.51 20.30 -12.34
N VAL A 66 -4.27 19.86 -11.10
CA VAL A 66 -3.16 20.31 -10.28
C VAL A 66 -2.76 19.27 -9.24
N THR A 67 -1.46 19.14 -8.99
CA THR A 67 -0.94 18.40 -7.84
C THR A 67 -1.01 19.32 -6.62
N LEU A 68 -1.86 18.97 -5.66
CA LEU A 68 -2.05 19.73 -4.43
C LEU A 68 -0.82 19.61 -3.51
N THR A 69 -0.51 20.71 -2.82
CA THR A 69 0.50 20.81 -1.77
C THR A 69 -0.05 21.56 -0.57
N THR A 70 0.64 21.55 0.56
CA THR A 70 0.28 22.34 1.75
C THR A 70 0.33 23.86 1.52
N GLU A 71 0.98 24.31 0.43
CA GLU A 71 1.12 25.71 0.02
C GLU A 71 0.07 26.15 -1.00
N THR A 72 -0.73 25.20 -1.51
CA THR A 72 -1.77 25.49 -2.49
C THR A 72 -2.77 26.50 -1.94
N GLN A 73 -3.05 27.57 -2.71
CA GLN A 73 -4.01 28.59 -2.34
C GLN A 73 -5.40 28.23 -2.86
N PHE A 74 -6.39 28.31 -1.99
CA PHE A 74 -7.78 27.97 -2.30
C PHE A 74 -8.68 29.21 -2.30
N PRO A 75 -9.69 29.28 -3.17
CA PRO A 75 -10.71 30.32 -3.07
C PRO A 75 -11.58 30.12 -1.83
N LYS A 76 -12.34 31.15 -1.43
CA LYS A 76 -13.33 31.02 -0.37
C LYS A 76 -14.44 30.04 -0.79
N ALA A 77 -14.89 29.26 0.16
CA ALA A 77 -15.99 28.32 -0.03
C ALA A 77 -16.73 28.08 1.28
N ASP A 78 -17.98 27.68 1.17
CA ASP A 78 -18.86 27.35 2.31
C ASP A 78 -18.57 25.93 2.82
N VAL A 79 -18.16 25.04 1.91
CA VAL A 79 -17.95 23.62 2.17
C VAL A 79 -16.61 23.18 1.58
N ILE A 80 -15.89 22.31 2.28
CA ILE A 80 -14.78 21.53 1.72
C ILE A 80 -15.17 20.06 1.79
N ILE A 81 -15.04 19.35 0.66
CA ILE A 81 -15.18 17.90 0.58
C ILE A 81 -13.89 17.29 0.02
N GLY A 82 -13.67 15.98 0.23
CA GLY A 82 -12.55 15.30 -0.39
C GLY A 82 -12.35 13.87 0.05
N GLY A 83 -11.51 13.16 -0.72
CA GLY A 83 -11.01 11.83 -0.39
C GLY A 83 -9.48 11.85 -0.25
N PRO A 84 -8.90 12.47 0.80
CA PRO A 84 -7.45 12.59 0.91
C PRO A 84 -6.79 11.20 0.87
N PRO A 85 -5.80 10.97 -0.03
CA PRO A 85 -5.15 9.69 -0.13
C PRO A 85 -4.42 9.34 1.18
N CYS A 86 -4.66 8.12 1.68
CA CYS A 86 -4.03 7.53 2.86
C CYS A 86 -3.06 6.42 2.41
N GLN A 87 -2.25 6.69 1.36
CA GLN A 87 -1.39 5.68 0.74
C GLN A 87 -0.21 5.21 1.58
N PRO A 88 0.39 6.01 2.48
CA PRO A 88 1.41 5.51 3.39
C PRO A 88 0.95 4.31 4.21
N PHE A 89 -0.36 4.11 4.30
CA PHE A 89 -1.01 3.22 5.26
C PHE A 89 -1.98 2.21 4.60
N SER A 90 -2.09 2.18 3.28
CA SER A 90 -2.92 1.17 2.60
C SER A 90 -2.20 -0.19 2.58
N VAL A 91 -2.96 -1.28 2.68
CA VAL A 91 -2.46 -2.68 2.68
C VAL A 91 -1.59 -3.03 1.44
N GLY A 92 -1.56 -2.18 0.42
CA GLY A 92 -0.76 -2.32 -0.80
C GLY A 92 0.29 -1.22 -1.01
N GLY A 93 0.49 -0.29 -0.06
CA GLY A 93 1.45 0.82 -0.17
C GLY A 93 2.70 0.61 0.69
N HIS A 94 3.84 1.17 0.29
CA HIS A 94 5.03 1.25 1.13
C HIS A 94 4.76 2.27 2.25
N GLN A 95 4.71 1.82 3.49
CA GLN A 95 4.39 2.62 4.69
C GLN A 95 5.56 3.54 5.05
N MET A 96 5.60 4.75 4.48
CA MET A 96 6.66 5.74 4.71
C MET A 96 6.33 6.81 5.78
N GLY A 97 5.21 6.67 6.51
CA GLY A 97 4.84 7.55 7.62
C GLY A 97 4.56 9.01 7.22
N LEU A 98 4.65 9.93 8.19
CA LEU A 98 4.29 11.37 8.09
C LEU A 98 5.06 12.19 7.02
N LYS A 99 6.10 11.65 6.39
CA LYS A 99 6.91 12.33 5.35
C LYS A 99 6.62 11.82 3.94
N ASP A 100 5.60 10.98 3.75
CA ASP A 100 5.24 10.50 2.41
C ASP A 100 4.53 11.62 1.63
N SER A 101 5.12 12.06 0.52
CA SER A 101 4.54 13.08 -0.38
C SER A 101 3.17 12.69 -0.97
N ARG A 102 2.72 11.46 -0.75
CA ARG A 102 1.43 10.92 -1.19
C ARG A 102 0.35 11.02 -0.10
N ASP A 103 0.68 11.57 1.08
CA ASP A 103 -0.29 11.80 2.15
C ASP A 103 -1.08 13.08 1.88
N GLY A 104 -2.39 12.93 1.68
CA GLY A 104 -3.29 14.05 1.42
C GLY A 104 -3.81 14.76 2.67
N PHE A 105 -3.65 14.21 3.86
CA PHE A 105 -4.23 14.80 5.07
C PHE A 105 -3.60 16.14 5.48
N PRO A 106 -2.28 16.35 5.45
CA PRO A 106 -1.69 17.66 5.71
C PRO A 106 -2.22 18.75 4.77
N ILE A 107 -2.48 18.39 3.51
CA ILE A 107 -3.06 19.29 2.51
C ILE A 107 -4.51 19.62 2.86
N PHE A 108 -5.31 18.62 3.22
CA PHE A 108 -6.70 18.81 3.63
C PHE A 108 -6.80 19.72 4.87
N ILE A 109 -5.98 19.49 5.89
CA ILE A 109 -5.90 20.32 7.10
C ILE A 109 -5.50 21.77 6.74
N SER A 110 -4.50 21.95 5.84
CA SER A 110 -4.09 23.27 5.37
C SER A 110 -5.23 24.00 4.65
N ALA A 111 -5.98 23.31 3.79
CA ALA A 111 -7.14 23.87 3.11
C ALA A 111 -8.24 24.30 4.10
N VAL A 112 -8.59 23.45 5.07
CA VAL A 112 -9.58 23.80 6.12
C VAL A 112 -9.11 24.98 6.95
N LYS A 113 -7.83 25.04 7.32
CA LYS A 113 -7.24 26.17 8.05
C LYS A 113 -7.28 27.48 7.25
N GLN A 114 -7.03 27.41 5.94
CA GLN A 114 -7.01 28.58 5.06
C GLN A 114 -8.42 29.10 4.75
N VAL A 115 -9.33 28.22 4.38
CA VAL A 115 -10.68 28.56 3.89
C VAL A 115 -11.65 28.81 5.05
N GLN A 116 -11.50 28.09 6.17
CA GLN A 116 -12.39 28.14 7.34
C GLN A 116 -13.87 27.91 6.95
N PRO A 117 -14.22 26.83 6.23
CA PRO A 117 -15.59 26.58 5.77
C PRO A 117 -16.57 26.41 6.94
N GLU A 118 -17.87 26.55 6.69
CA GLU A 118 -18.90 26.28 7.70
C GLU A 118 -18.98 24.79 8.05
N ILE A 119 -18.70 23.92 7.06
CA ILE A 119 -18.68 22.47 7.20
C ILE A 119 -17.64 21.87 6.24
N TRP A 120 -16.98 20.83 6.67
CA TRP A 120 -16.11 20.03 5.80
C TRP A 120 -16.39 18.54 5.96
N VAL A 121 -16.13 17.76 4.92
CA VAL A 121 -16.33 16.33 4.90
C VAL A 121 -15.15 15.67 4.21
N PHE A 122 -14.61 14.61 4.81
CA PHE A 122 -13.76 13.71 4.04
C PHE A 122 -14.19 12.25 4.15
N GLU A 123 -13.92 11.51 3.09
CA GLU A 123 -14.11 10.06 3.01
C GLU A 123 -12.76 9.35 3.05
N ASN A 124 -12.73 8.18 3.69
CA ASN A 124 -11.57 7.31 3.62
C ASN A 124 -11.94 5.83 3.77
N VAL A 125 -10.96 4.97 3.47
CA VAL A 125 -11.12 3.52 3.63
C VAL A 125 -11.25 3.13 5.10
N ARG A 126 -12.00 2.06 5.38
CA ARG A 126 -12.17 1.50 6.73
C ARG A 126 -10.83 1.26 7.44
N GLY A 127 -9.77 0.92 6.69
CA GLY A 127 -8.44 0.63 7.24
C GLY A 127 -7.85 1.76 8.10
N VAL A 128 -8.25 3.02 7.91
CA VAL A 128 -7.76 4.15 8.71
C VAL A 128 -8.14 4.04 10.21
N LEU A 129 -9.22 3.34 10.53
CA LEU A 129 -9.66 3.09 11.91
C LEU A 129 -8.85 2.00 12.63
N TYR A 130 -8.07 1.18 11.91
CA TYR A 130 -7.38 0.00 12.45
C TYR A 130 -5.87 0.18 12.52
N SER A 131 -5.21 0.06 11.37
CA SER A 131 -3.75 -0.01 11.30
C SER A 131 -3.06 1.30 11.66
N ASN A 132 -3.77 2.43 11.56
CA ASN A 132 -3.20 3.78 11.69
C ASN A 132 -4.09 4.69 12.54
N ARG A 133 -4.75 4.11 13.51
CA ARG A 133 -5.68 4.82 14.39
C ARG A 133 -5.02 6.03 15.08
N TRP A 134 -3.79 5.89 15.55
CA TRP A 134 -3.03 6.97 16.17
C TRP A 134 -2.84 8.17 15.23
N TYR A 135 -2.52 7.92 13.96
CA TYR A 135 -2.36 8.98 12.96
C TYR A 135 -3.72 9.62 12.62
N PHE A 136 -4.74 8.81 12.49
CA PHE A 136 -6.10 9.30 12.29
C PHE A 136 -6.56 10.16 13.46
N GLU A 137 -6.26 9.80 14.69
CA GLU A 137 -6.54 10.60 15.88
C GLU A 137 -5.78 11.93 15.86
N GLN A 138 -4.51 11.97 15.43
CA GLN A 138 -3.76 13.22 15.26
C GLN A 138 -4.40 14.14 14.20
N ILE A 139 -4.89 13.60 13.09
CA ILE A 139 -5.63 14.35 12.08
C ILE A 139 -6.88 14.98 12.69
N LEU A 140 -7.65 14.18 13.43
CA LEU A 140 -8.87 14.67 14.09
C LEU A 140 -8.58 15.74 15.12
N GLU A 141 -7.55 15.59 15.94
CA GLU A 141 -7.14 16.61 16.93
C GLU A 141 -6.66 17.90 16.24
N ALA A 142 -5.90 17.80 15.16
CA ALA A 142 -5.49 18.97 14.39
C ALA A 142 -6.69 19.74 13.79
N LEU A 143 -7.69 19.02 13.29
CA LEU A 143 -8.92 19.61 12.75
C LEU A 143 -9.83 20.17 13.86
N LYS A 144 -9.90 19.50 15.01
CA LYS A 144 -10.63 19.95 16.20
C LYS A 144 -10.04 21.27 16.74
N ALA A 145 -8.71 21.39 16.72
CA ALA A 145 -8.02 22.63 17.11
C ALA A 145 -8.40 23.87 16.25
N LEU A 146 -9.04 23.65 15.10
CA LEU A 146 -9.61 24.70 14.25
C LEU A 146 -11.06 25.07 14.63
N ASN A 147 -11.52 24.67 15.82
CA ASN A 147 -12.85 24.92 16.38
C ASN A 147 -14.02 24.28 15.61
N TYR A 148 -13.84 23.02 15.21
CA TYR A 148 -14.91 22.19 14.67
C TYR A 148 -15.34 21.11 15.67
N VAL A 149 -16.64 20.81 15.71
CA VAL A 149 -17.16 19.54 16.20
C VAL A 149 -16.97 18.52 15.12
N ILE A 150 -16.40 17.37 15.44
CA ILE A 150 -16.06 16.35 14.45
C ILE A 150 -16.87 15.10 14.71
N GLU A 151 -17.64 14.69 13.73
CA GLU A 151 -18.36 13.40 13.77
C GLU A 151 -17.67 12.38 12.84
N VAL A 152 -17.37 11.21 13.39
CA VAL A 152 -16.76 10.07 12.69
C VAL A 152 -17.77 8.94 12.60
N ARG A 153 -18.04 8.47 11.40
CA ARG A 153 -18.91 7.32 11.16
C ARG A 153 -18.30 6.31 10.20
N LEU A 154 -18.47 5.02 10.52
CA LEU A 154 -18.27 3.95 9.57
C LEU A 154 -19.63 3.64 8.93
N ILE A 155 -19.72 3.79 7.61
CA ILE A 155 -20.95 3.52 6.84
C ILE A 155 -20.68 2.45 5.79
N ASN A 156 -21.71 1.65 5.49
CA ASN A 156 -21.65 0.72 4.36
C ASN A 156 -22.59 1.26 3.26
N ALA A 157 -22.03 1.51 2.07
CA ALA A 157 -22.76 2.09 0.94
C ALA A 157 -24.01 1.29 0.54
N VAL A 158 -24.04 -0.02 0.81
CA VAL A 158 -25.22 -0.87 0.55
C VAL A 158 -26.47 -0.41 1.30
N ASN A 159 -26.30 0.21 2.47
CA ASN A 159 -27.40 0.74 3.27
C ASN A 159 -27.94 2.09 2.75
N TYR A 160 -27.37 2.60 1.65
CA TYR A 160 -27.74 3.88 1.03
C TYR A 160 -28.07 3.72 -0.46
N GLY A 161 -28.57 2.55 -0.83
CA GLY A 161 -29.01 2.25 -2.19
C GLY A 161 -27.90 2.00 -3.21
N VAL A 162 -26.65 1.80 -2.77
CA VAL A 162 -25.54 1.39 -3.64
C VAL A 162 -25.45 -0.14 -3.66
N PRO A 163 -25.46 -0.81 -4.83
CA PRO A 163 -25.55 -2.28 -4.90
C PRO A 163 -24.23 -2.99 -4.62
N GLN A 164 -23.49 -2.51 -3.62
CA GLN A 164 -22.21 -3.14 -3.19
C GLN A 164 -21.97 -2.97 -1.68
N ASN A 165 -21.32 -3.98 -1.09
CA ASN A 165 -20.79 -3.92 0.25
C ASN A 165 -19.47 -3.12 0.24
N ARG A 166 -19.58 -1.80 0.53
CA ARG A 166 -18.45 -0.85 0.54
C ARG A 166 -18.47 -0.08 1.86
N GLU A 167 -17.61 -0.50 2.79
CA GLU A 167 -17.42 0.21 4.06
C GLU A 167 -16.46 1.37 3.90
N ARG A 168 -16.88 2.55 4.39
CA ARG A 168 -16.11 3.79 4.35
C ARG A 168 -16.26 4.57 5.63
N VAL A 169 -15.19 5.22 6.02
CA VAL A 169 -15.20 6.20 7.11
C VAL A 169 -15.57 7.55 6.53
N ILE A 170 -16.65 8.12 7.03
CA ILE A 170 -17.05 9.50 6.73
C ILE A 170 -16.79 10.34 7.97
N VAL A 171 -16.04 11.40 7.79
CA VAL A 171 -15.73 12.36 8.84
C VAL A 171 -16.30 13.71 8.45
N VAL A 172 -17.11 14.29 9.34
CA VAL A 172 -17.74 15.60 9.14
C VAL A 172 -17.29 16.53 10.25
N GLY A 173 -16.73 17.68 9.88
CA GLY A 173 -16.42 18.74 10.82
C GLY A 173 -17.37 19.93 10.60
N HIS A 174 -18.05 20.35 11.65
CA HIS A 174 -19.08 21.38 11.60
C HIS A 174 -19.03 22.31 12.84
N ARG A 175 -19.77 23.40 12.80
CA ARG A 175 -19.82 24.41 13.89
C ARG A 175 -21.20 24.56 14.54
N GLY A 176 -22.09 23.61 14.27
CA GLY A 176 -23.47 23.61 14.77
C GLY A 176 -23.95 22.19 15.08
N GLU A 177 -25.24 21.93 14.92
CA GLU A 177 -25.83 20.61 15.07
C GLU A 177 -25.92 19.93 13.69
N PHE A 178 -25.14 18.89 13.46
CA PHE A 178 -25.20 18.11 12.23
C PHE A 178 -25.96 16.81 12.46
N GLN A 179 -26.81 16.42 11.50
CA GLN A 179 -27.54 15.16 11.52
C GLN A 179 -27.20 14.33 10.30
N PHE A 180 -26.62 13.17 10.51
CA PHE A 180 -26.40 12.22 9.43
C PHE A 180 -27.73 11.75 8.81
N PHE A 181 -27.67 11.41 7.55
CA PHE A 181 -28.78 10.85 6.79
C PHE A 181 -29.15 9.43 7.25
N ALA A 182 -30.41 9.08 7.11
CA ALA A 182 -30.94 7.77 7.49
C ALA A 182 -30.56 6.69 6.46
N GLU A 183 -30.43 5.46 6.93
CA GLU A 183 -30.25 4.29 6.06
C GLU A 183 -31.54 3.98 5.28
N GLU A 184 -31.40 3.46 4.08
CA GLU A 184 -32.51 2.96 3.28
C GLU A 184 -32.93 1.55 3.74
N PRO A 185 -34.25 1.23 3.74
CA PRO A 185 -34.69 -0.05 4.27
C PRO A 185 -34.32 -1.26 3.40
N ASN A 186 -34.12 -1.04 2.10
CA ASN A 186 -33.84 -2.11 1.13
C ASN A 186 -32.40 -2.08 0.62
N ARG A 187 -31.75 -3.23 0.66
CA ARG A 187 -30.41 -3.44 0.07
C ARG A 187 -30.56 -3.94 -1.35
N LEU A 188 -29.97 -3.22 -2.29
CA LEU A 188 -29.98 -3.58 -3.70
C LEU A 188 -28.94 -4.66 -4.03
N THR A 189 -29.30 -5.55 -4.93
CA THR A 189 -28.45 -6.61 -5.45
C THR A 189 -27.71 -6.19 -6.72
N ALA A 190 -26.66 -6.94 -7.11
CA ALA A 190 -25.98 -6.70 -8.36
C ALA A 190 -26.89 -6.99 -9.58
N GLY A 191 -27.79 -7.96 -9.46
CA GLY A 191 -28.77 -8.25 -10.53
C GLY A 191 -29.75 -7.12 -10.75
N GLU A 192 -30.28 -6.48 -9.69
CA GLU A 192 -31.14 -5.30 -9.81
C GLU A 192 -30.41 -4.11 -10.44
N ALA A 193 -29.12 -3.96 -10.19
CA ALA A 193 -28.31 -2.89 -10.74
C ALA A 193 -27.93 -3.09 -12.21
N LEU A 194 -27.57 -4.30 -12.56
CA LEU A 194 -27.08 -4.62 -13.90
C LEU A 194 -28.20 -5.02 -14.87
N GLY A 195 -29.26 -5.64 -14.35
CA GLY A 195 -30.37 -6.13 -15.17
C GLY A 195 -29.87 -7.08 -16.28
N GLU A 196 -30.38 -6.86 -17.49
CA GLU A 196 -30.00 -7.66 -18.66
C GLU A 196 -28.52 -7.56 -19.05
N LEU A 197 -27.84 -6.44 -18.75
CA LEU A 197 -26.41 -6.27 -19.04
C LEU A 197 -25.57 -7.40 -18.45
N MET A 198 -25.95 -7.93 -17.28
CA MET A 198 -25.19 -8.95 -16.58
C MET A 198 -24.91 -10.20 -17.43
N PHE A 199 -25.85 -10.56 -18.31
CA PHE A 199 -25.74 -11.78 -19.12
C PHE A 199 -25.47 -11.50 -20.61
N GLN A 200 -25.32 -10.23 -20.99
CA GLN A 200 -24.92 -9.87 -22.35
C GLN A 200 -23.48 -10.27 -22.63
N VAL A 201 -23.22 -10.65 -23.88
CA VAL A 201 -21.90 -11.05 -24.39
C VAL A 201 -21.57 -10.24 -25.65
N PRO A 202 -21.24 -8.95 -25.49
CA PRO A 202 -20.75 -8.14 -26.62
C PRO A 202 -19.47 -8.72 -27.22
N PRO A 203 -19.12 -8.41 -28.48
CA PRO A 203 -17.93 -8.93 -29.17
C PRO A 203 -16.62 -8.68 -28.41
N GLU A 204 -16.52 -7.59 -27.66
CA GLU A 204 -15.35 -7.19 -26.86
C GLU A 204 -15.26 -7.89 -25.49
N SER A 205 -16.14 -8.86 -25.22
CA SER A 205 -16.16 -9.59 -23.94
C SER A 205 -14.83 -10.27 -23.63
N LYS A 206 -14.24 -9.96 -22.49
CA LYS A 206 -12.99 -10.55 -22.00
C LYS A 206 -13.28 -11.76 -21.11
N PHE A 207 -13.21 -12.96 -21.70
CA PHE A 207 -13.39 -14.22 -21.01
C PHE A 207 -12.15 -14.61 -20.22
N LEU A 208 -12.34 -15.34 -19.13
CA LEU A 208 -11.25 -16.04 -18.47
C LEU A 208 -10.77 -17.20 -19.35
N THR A 209 -9.45 -17.32 -19.50
CA THR A 209 -8.84 -18.50 -20.13
C THR A 209 -8.85 -19.69 -19.16
N PRO A 210 -8.70 -20.92 -19.62
CA PRO A 210 -8.61 -22.11 -18.73
C PRO A 210 -7.53 -21.96 -17.64
N SER A 211 -6.37 -21.38 -17.97
CA SER A 211 -5.29 -21.12 -17.02
C SER A 211 -5.70 -20.06 -15.96
N MET A 212 -6.44 -19.03 -16.35
CA MET A 212 -6.98 -18.05 -15.40
C MET A 212 -8.04 -18.66 -14.50
N ASP A 213 -8.91 -19.52 -15.02
CA ASP A 213 -9.91 -20.23 -14.21
C ASP A 213 -9.25 -21.17 -13.17
N GLU A 214 -8.18 -21.87 -13.56
CA GLU A 214 -7.39 -22.69 -12.65
C GLU A 214 -6.71 -21.84 -11.56
N TYR A 215 -6.09 -20.73 -11.94
CA TYR A 215 -5.49 -19.78 -10.99
C TYR A 215 -6.52 -19.25 -10.00
N VAL A 216 -7.69 -18.83 -10.48
CA VAL A 216 -8.80 -18.37 -9.65
C VAL A 216 -9.25 -19.46 -8.68
N ALA A 217 -9.43 -20.71 -9.15
CA ALA A 217 -9.83 -21.84 -8.32
C ALA A 217 -8.76 -22.16 -7.26
N LYS A 218 -7.47 -22.05 -7.60
CA LYS A 218 -6.36 -22.20 -6.64
C LYS A 218 -6.40 -21.09 -5.57
N TYR A 219 -6.62 -19.86 -5.98
CA TYR A 219 -6.74 -18.71 -5.07
C TYR A 219 -7.95 -18.85 -4.14
N GLU A 220 -9.12 -19.27 -4.65
CA GLU A 220 -10.34 -19.46 -3.86
C GLU A 220 -10.16 -20.58 -2.82
N ARG A 221 -9.51 -21.69 -3.19
CA ARG A 221 -9.14 -22.74 -2.22
C ARG A 221 -8.18 -22.24 -1.15
N ALA A 222 -7.12 -21.52 -1.54
CA ALA A 222 -6.14 -20.99 -0.60
C ALA A 222 -6.72 -19.93 0.36
N SER A 223 -7.79 -19.24 -0.06
CA SER A 223 -8.50 -18.24 0.74
C SER A 223 -9.69 -18.81 1.53
N PHE A 224 -9.88 -20.15 1.52
CA PHE A 224 -11.00 -20.83 2.17
C PHE A 224 -12.37 -20.25 1.80
N CYS A 225 -12.55 -19.87 0.53
CA CYS A 225 -13.82 -19.35 0.05
C CYS A 225 -14.90 -20.43 0.08
N ILE A 226 -16.00 -20.18 0.77
CA ILE A 226 -17.16 -21.09 0.85
C ILE A 226 -17.76 -21.31 -0.54
N ARG A 227 -17.76 -20.30 -1.38
CA ARG A 227 -18.20 -20.33 -2.78
C ARG A 227 -17.31 -19.43 -3.65
N PRO A 228 -17.29 -19.64 -4.99
CA PRO A 228 -16.57 -18.80 -5.93
C PRO A 228 -16.85 -17.30 -5.69
N ARG A 229 -15.84 -16.45 -5.94
CA ARG A 229 -15.95 -14.99 -5.81
C ARG A 229 -16.54 -14.33 -7.06
N ASP A 230 -17.41 -15.04 -7.77
CA ASP A 230 -18.15 -14.52 -8.90
C ASP A 230 -19.15 -13.44 -8.42
N LEU A 231 -19.60 -12.57 -9.31
CA LEU A 231 -20.69 -11.64 -9.04
C LEU A 231 -22.03 -12.40 -9.14
N TYR A 232 -22.80 -12.34 -8.08
CA TYR A 232 -24.09 -13.06 -7.99
C TYR A 232 -25.26 -12.09 -8.15
N PRO A 233 -26.29 -12.43 -8.95
CA PRO A 233 -27.43 -11.53 -9.20
C PRO A 233 -28.29 -11.28 -7.96
N ASP A 234 -28.31 -12.23 -7.03
CA ASP A 234 -29.12 -12.21 -5.82
C ASP A 234 -28.46 -11.54 -4.61
N GLN A 235 -27.29 -10.94 -4.80
CA GLN A 235 -26.50 -10.32 -3.73
C GLN A 235 -25.92 -8.98 -4.15
N PRO A 236 -25.64 -8.07 -3.17
CA PRO A 236 -24.80 -6.93 -3.42
C PRO A 236 -23.40 -7.34 -3.89
N ALA A 237 -22.81 -6.58 -4.77
CA ALA A 237 -21.43 -6.78 -5.18
C ALA A 237 -20.47 -6.65 -3.98
N ARG A 238 -19.33 -7.33 -4.04
CA ARG A 238 -18.19 -7.02 -3.16
C ARG A 238 -17.68 -5.61 -3.46
N THR A 239 -16.90 -5.02 -2.55
CA THR A 239 -16.31 -3.70 -2.78
C THR A 239 -15.62 -3.61 -4.15
N VAL A 240 -16.08 -2.68 -4.96
CA VAL A 240 -15.48 -2.32 -6.26
C VAL A 240 -14.23 -1.47 -6.00
N THR A 241 -13.08 -1.90 -6.51
CA THR A 241 -11.78 -1.22 -6.37
C THR A 241 -11.03 -1.23 -7.68
N CYS A 242 -10.09 -0.31 -7.87
CA CYS A 242 -9.22 -0.30 -9.06
C CYS A 242 -8.52 -1.66 -9.28
N ARG A 243 -8.02 -2.29 -8.21
CA ARG A 243 -7.31 -3.57 -8.27
C ARG A 243 -8.16 -4.73 -8.80
N ASN A 244 -9.44 -4.81 -8.37
CA ASN A 244 -10.31 -5.92 -8.77
C ASN A 244 -11.16 -5.63 -10.03
N LEU A 245 -11.04 -4.44 -10.59
CA LEU A 245 -11.60 -4.08 -11.89
C LEU A 245 -10.54 -4.19 -13.01
N ALA A 246 -9.44 -3.45 -12.87
CA ALA A 246 -8.40 -3.35 -13.90
C ALA A 246 -7.49 -4.57 -13.95
N GLY A 247 -7.17 -5.19 -12.83
CA GLY A 247 -6.20 -6.28 -12.71
C GLY A 247 -6.79 -7.67 -12.99
N ALA A 248 -6.04 -8.52 -13.71
CA ALA A 248 -6.35 -9.94 -13.87
C ALA A 248 -5.85 -10.74 -12.67
N THR A 249 -6.43 -10.52 -11.49
CA THR A 249 -6.05 -11.17 -10.23
C THR A 249 -7.08 -12.19 -9.78
N GLY A 250 -6.72 -13.08 -8.84
CA GLY A 250 -7.68 -14.02 -8.23
C GLY A 250 -8.88 -13.35 -7.57
N ASP A 251 -8.75 -12.06 -7.22
CA ASP A 251 -9.81 -11.25 -6.60
C ASP A 251 -10.61 -10.41 -7.62
N MET A 252 -10.35 -10.52 -8.92
CA MET A 252 -11.07 -9.75 -9.94
C MET A 252 -12.58 -9.97 -9.88
N HIS A 253 -13.34 -8.91 -10.17
CA HIS A 253 -14.77 -9.02 -10.41
C HIS A 253 -15.04 -9.72 -11.74
N ARG A 254 -15.91 -10.72 -11.71
CA ARG A 254 -16.26 -11.54 -12.87
C ARG A 254 -17.69 -12.04 -12.77
N ILE A 255 -18.30 -12.26 -13.90
CA ILE A 255 -19.65 -12.79 -14.04
C ILE A 255 -19.55 -14.18 -14.62
N ARG A 256 -20.24 -15.14 -14.01
CA ARG A 256 -20.47 -16.46 -14.58
C ARG A 256 -21.71 -16.42 -15.44
N LEU A 257 -21.57 -16.75 -16.72
CA LEU A 257 -22.65 -16.81 -17.69
C LEU A 257 -23.44 -18.13 -17.55
N PRO A 258 -24.68 -18.20 -18.10
CA PRO A 258 -25.48 -19.43 -18.09
C PRO A 258 -24.81 -20.62 -18.78
N ASP A 259 -23.93 -20.39 -19.75
CA ASP A 259 -23.14 -21.41 -20.45
C ASP A 259 -21.92 -21.88 -19.65
N GLY A 260 -21.72 -21.37 -18.44
CA GLY A 260 -20.63 -21.73 -17.54
C GLY A 260 -19.35 -20.93 -17.72
N ARG A 261 -19.17 -20.21 -18.83
CA ARG A 261 -18.01 -19.33 -19.03
C ARG A 261 -18.03 -18.16 -18.05
N ARG A 262 -16.84 -17.67 -17.71
CA ARG A 262 -16.66 -16.47 -16.88
C ARG A 262 -16.10 -15.35 -17.71
N ARG A 263 -16.65 -14.13 -17.55
CA ARG A 263 -16.11 -12.93 -18.17
C ARG A 263 -15.82 -11.84 -17.13
N ARG A 264 -14.95 -10.90 -17.49
CA ARG A 264 -14.70 -9.68 -16.71
C ARG A 264 -15.88 -8.71 -16.89
N LEU A 265 -15.99 -7.77 -15.96
CA LEU A 265 -16.96 -6.69 -16.06
C LEU A 265 -16.57 -5.70 -17.18
N PHE A 266 -17.58 -5.10 -17.78
CA PHE A 266 -17.44 -3.90 -18.60
C PHE A 266 -17.40 -2.65 -17.72
N VAL A 267 -16.86 -1.55 -18.27
CA VAL A 267 -16.81 -0.26 -17.58
C VAL A 267 -18.19 0.18 -17.10
N ARG A 268 -19.22 0.05 -17.95
CA ARG A 268 -20.61 0.43 -17.59
C ARG A 268 -21.17 -0.41 -16.45
N GLU A 269 -20.87 -1.70 -16.38
CA GLU A 269 -21.30 -2.56 -15.27
C GLU A 269 -20.63 -2.13 -13.96
N ALA A 270 -19.31 -1.89 -14.00
CA ALA A 270 -18.59 -1.39 -12.83
C ALA A 270 -19.11 -0.02 -12.37
N ALA A 271 -19.42 0.88 -13.32
CA ALA A 271 -19.99 2.20 -13.06
C ALA A 271 -21.37 2.09 -12.38
N ARG A 272 -22.27 1.23 -12.85
CA ARG A 272 -23.57 1.00 -12.22
C ARG A 272 -23.45 0.43 -10.81
N LEU A 273 -22.52 -0.52 -10.58
CA LEU A 273 -22.26 -1.05 -9.23
C LEU A 273 -21.73 0.03 -8.28
N GLN A 274 -21.07 1.06 -8.79
CA GLN A 274 -20.61 2.22 -8.01
C GLN A 274 -21.63 3.37 -7.99
N SER A 275 -22.84 3.17 -8.51
CA SER A 275 -23.92 4.14 -8.64
C SER A 275 -23.67 5.33 -9.58
N PHE A 276 -22.78 5.21 -10.54
CA PHE A 276 -22.68 6.19 -11.62
C PHE A 276 -23.86 6.03 -12.59
N PRO A 277 -24.53 7.13 -12.98
CA PRO A 277 -25.60 7.10 -13.97
C PRO A 277 -25.11 6.66 -15.36
N ASP A 278 -26.01 6.15 -16.20
CA ASP A 278 -25.64 5.69 -17.53
C ASP A 278 -25.18 6.81 -18.48
N TRP A 279 -25.63 8.03 -18.24
CA TRP A 279 -25.19 9.21 -18.98
C TRP A 279 -23.81 9.73 -18.56
N PHE A 280 -23.23 9.20 -17.49
CA PHE A 280 -21.90 9.59 -17.02
C PHE A 280 -20.81 8.92 -17.86
N GLU A 281 -19.98 9.72 -18.52
CA GLU A 281 -18.95 9.28 -19.44
C GLU A 281 -17.56 9.43 -18.84
N PHE A 282 -16.78 8.35 -18.88
CA PHE A 282 -15.39 8.35 -18.39
C PHE A 282 -14.42 8.64 -19.53
N SER A 283 -13.42 9.49 -19.28
CA SER A 283 -12.30 9.77 -20.18
C SER A 283 -11.16 8.77 -19.99
N GLY A 284 -10.27 8.69 -20.97
CA GLY A 284 -9.12 7.80 -20.94
C GLY A 284 -9.40 6.36 -21.39
N GLY A 285 -8.36 5.53 -21.39
CA GLY A 285 -8.47 4.11 -21.73
C GLY A 285 -9.20 3.28 -20.66
N GLU A 286 -9.57 2.05 -20.98
CA GLU A 286 -10.36 1.16 -20.09
C GLU A 286 -9.75 1.03 -18.68
N THR A 287 -8.43 0.88 -18.56
CA THR A 287 -7.74 0.80 -17.27
C THR A 287 -7.89 2.09 -16.46
N SER A 288 -7.75 3.25 -17.10
CA SER A 288 -7.98 4.55 -16.48
C SER A 288 -9.42 4.68 -15.99
N GLN A 289 -10.40 4.30 -16.81
CA GLN A 289 -11.83 4.32 -16.46
C GLN A 289 -12.13 3.41 -15.26
N PHE A 290 -11.57 2.21 -15.21
CA PHE A 290 -11.71 1.32 -14.05
C PHE A 290 -11.05 1.88 -12.78
N ASN A 291 -9.91 2.56 -12.91
CA ASN A 291 -9.24 3.22 -11.78
C ASN A 291 -10.10 4.37 -11.25
N GLN A 292 -10.67 5.18 -12.11
CA GLN A 292 -11.57 6.26 -11.74
C GLN A 292 -12.80 5.72 -10.98
N ILE A 293 -13.44 4.67 -11.49
CA ILE A 293 -14.60 4.05 -10.85
C ILE A 293 -14.24 3.44 -9.49
N GLY A 294 -13.15 2.68 -9.43
CA GLY A 294 -12.73 1.97 -8.21
C GLY A 294 -12.32 2.88 -7.06
N ASN A 295 -11.73 4.05 -7.39
CA ASN A 295 -11.30 5.06 -6.42
C ASN A 295 -12.42 6.01 -6.01
N ALA A 296 -13.49 6.12 -6.79
CA ALA A 296 -14.56 7.08 -6.54
C ALA A 296 -15.33 6.80 -5.25
N VAL A 297 -15.81 7.88 -4.65
CA VAL A 297 -16.94 7.83 -3.71
C VAL A 297 -18.21 7.56 -4.51
N ALA A 298 -19.04 6.63 -4.05
CA ALA A 298 -20.29 6.29 -4.75
C ALA A 298 -21.23 7.49 -4.82
N PRO A 299 -21.62 7.97 -6.03
CA PRO A 299 -22.41 9.20 -6.18
C PRO A 299 -23.74 9.20 -5.43
N LEU A 300 -24.42 8.06 -5.33
CA LEU A 300 -25.68 7.99 -4.60
C LEU A 300 -25.49 8.17 -3.08
N MET A 301 -24.41 7.61 -2.52
CA MET A 301 -24.03 7.84 -1.13
C MET A 301 -23.67 9.33 -0.92
N ALA A 302 -22.94 9.92 -1.86
CA ALA A 302 -22.59 11.34 -1.86
C ALA A 302 -23.84 12.23 -1.93
N TRP A 303 -24.87 11.83 -2.67
CA TRP A 303 -26.14 12.53 -2.74
C TRP A 303 -26.85 12.60 -1.39
N HIS A 304 -26.90 11.50 -0.63
CA HIS A 304 -27.45 11.48 0.74
C HIS A 304 -26.65 12.38 1.67
N LEU A 305 -25.31 12.32 1.60
CA LEU A 305 -24.41 13.16 2.39
C LEU A 305 -24.62 14.65 2.07
N ALA A 306 -24.68 15.01 0.80
CA ALA A 306 -24.94 16.37 0.35
C ALA A 306 -26.29 16.90 0.84
N GLY A 307 -27.34 16.06 0.84
CA GLY A 307 -28.63 16.40 1.42
C GLY A 307 -28.56 16.75 2.91
N ALA A 308 -27.77 16.00 3.69
CA ALA A 308 -27.53 16.29 5.10
C ALA A 308 -26.72 17.61 5.28
N VAL A 309 -25.72 17.84 4.46
CA VAL A 309 -24.94 19.10 4.45
C VAL A 309 -25.85 20.28 4.09
N LYS A 310 -26.70 20.15 3.07
CA LYS A 310 -27.66 21.19 2.68
C LYS A 310 -28.63 21.54 3.82
N LYS A 311 -29.14 20.52 4.51
CA LYS A 311 -30.01 20.70 5.70
C LYS A 311 -29.28 21.41 6.82
N TYR A 312 -28.02 21.05 7.10
CA TYR A 312 -27.18 21.69 8.10
C TYR A 312 -27.00 23.19 7.81
N LEU A 313 -26.61 23.55 6.58
CA LEU A 313 -26.38 24.95 6.18
C LEU A 313 -27.66 25.81 6.23
N ALA A 314 -28.85 25.20 6.15
CA ALA A 314 -30.11 25.90 6.30
C ALA A 314 -30.49 26.15 7.78
N THR A 315 -29.83 25.50 8.74
CA THR A 315 -30.12 25.62 10.19
C THR A 315 -29.00 26.45 10.87
N THR A 316 -29.30 27.64 11.34
CA THR A 316 -28.34 28.63 11.89
C THR A 316 -28.18 28.55 13.42
N LYS A 317 -27.66 27.50 14.00
CA LYS A 317 -27.19 27.52 15.40
C LYS A 317 -25.73 27.15 15.47
N ARG A 318 -24.86 28.09 15.88
CA ARG A 318 -23.44 27.83 16.13
C ARG A 318 -23.23 27.29 17.56
N LEU A 319 -22.49 26.19 17.69
CA LEU A 319 -21.95 25.69 18.95
C LEU A 319 -20.50 26.17 19.12
N THR A 320 -20.04 26.33 20.36
CA THR A 320 -18.79 27.00 20.67
C THR A 320 -17.64 26.13 21.17
N SER A 321 -17.76 24.80 21.11
CA SER A 321 -16.68 23.93 21.62
C SER A 321 -16.37 22.80 20.62
N GLY A 322 -15.07 22.60 20.36
CA GLY A 322 -14.59 21.46 19.57
C GLY A 322 -14.77 20.15 20.35
N GLU A 323 -15.45 19.19 19.78
CA GLU A 323 -15.68 17.86 20.32
C GLU A 323 -15.52 16.81 19.21
N ILE A 324 -15.08 15.61 19.54
CA ILE A 324 -15.01 14.47 18.61
C ILE A 324 -16.06 13.46 19.02
N LEU A 325 -17.00 13.17 18.13
CA LEU A 325 -18.10 12.24 18.34
C LEU A 325 -17.93 11.01 17.43
N TYR A 326 -17.77 9.85 18.03
CA TYR A 326 -17.72 8.58 17.32
C TYR A 326 -19.10 7.93 17.36
N ARG A 327 -19.70 7.71 16.17
CA ARG A 327 -21.04 7.10 16.07
C ARG A 327 -21.05 5.93 15.07
N ASN A 328 -21.87 4.90 15.38
CA ASN A 328 -22.03 3.71 14.53
C ASN A 328 -20.71 3.00 14.19
N LEU A 329 -19.76 3.02 15.13
CA LEU A 329 -18.58 2.18 15.04
C LEU A 329 -18.87 0.82 15.66
N PRO A 330 -18.25 -0.29 15.18
CA PRO A 330 -18.31 -1.57 15.88
C PRO A 330 -17.88 -1.41 17.34
N ASP A 331 -18.46 -2.19 18.26
CA ASP A 331 -18.23 -2.06 19.74
C ASP A 331 -16.76 -1.99 20.15
N GLN A 332 -15.87 -2.63 19.39
CA GLN A 332 -14.41 -2.54 19.60
C GLN A 332 -13.83 -1.11 19.39
N PHE A 333 -14.60 -0.16 18.84
CA PHE A 333 -14.24 1.25 18.66
C PHE A 333 -15.10 2.21 19.47
N ALA A 334 -16.17 1.72 20.11
CA ALA A 334 -17.11 2.50 20.90
C ALA A 334 -16.63 2.79 22.33
N LEU A 335 -15.33 2.97 22.54
CA LEU A 335 -14.82 3.50 23.79
C LEU A 335 -14.73 5.03 23.66
N PRO A 336 -15.52 5.78 24.47
CA PRO A 336 -15.32 7.22 24.60
C PRO A 336 -13.93 7.44 25.19
N LEU A 337 -13.11 8.23 24.52
CA LEU A 337 -11.95 8.84 25.14
C LEU A 337 -12.45 9.97 26.07
N GLU A 338 -13.00 9.60 27.23
CA GLU A 338 -13.05 10.52 28.35
C GLU A 338 -11.63 10.67 28.89
N PHE A 339 -11.01 11.80 28.57
CA PHE A 339 -9.86 12.29 29.32
C PHE A 339 -10.33 12.62 30.75
N LYS A 340 -10.37 11.63 31.62
CA LYS A 340 -10.30 11.82 33.05
C LYS A 340 -8.84 11.61 33.45
N GLU A 341 -8.26 12.67 33.99
CA GLU A 341 -7.04 12.60 34.77
C GLU A 341 -7.19 11.49 35.83
N SER A 342 -6.61 10.34 35.57
CA SER A 342 -6.25 9.36 36.58
C SER A 342 -5.11 8.50 36.05
N SER A 343 -4.12 8.34 36.90
CA SER A 343 -2.78 7.82 36.72
C SER A 343 -2.65 6.32 36.37
N GLU A 344 -3.48 5.78 35.48
CA GLU A 344 -3.28 4.42 34.97
C GLU A 344 -2.86 4.47 33.51
N MET A 345 -1.65 3.98 33.26
CA MET A 345 -1.05 3.86 31.95
C MET A 345 -1.92 2.96 31.03
N LYS A 346 -2.59 3.54 30.02
CA LYS A 346 -3.36 2.76 29.04
C LYS A 346 -2.41 2.02 28.10
N ILE A 347 -2.46 0.69 28.11
CA ILE A 347 -1.67 -0.16 27.24
C ILE A 347 -2.41 -0.33 25.89
N PRO A 348 -1.84 0.08 24.76
CA PRO A 348 -2.42 -0.14 23.43
C PRO A 348 -2.57 -1.63 23.12
N THR A 349 -3.58 -2.00 22.37
CA THR A 349 -3.78 -3.37 21.94
C THR A 349 -3.10 -3.61 20.59
N PHE A 350 -1.89 -4.16 20.60
CA PHE A 350 -1.13 -4.55 19.41
C PHE A 350 -1.51 -5.96 18.93
N VAL A 351 -1.89 -6.83 19.86
CA VAL A 351 -2.22 -8.23 19.61
C VAL A 351 -3.55 -8.56 20.28
N ILE A 352 -4.45 -9.21 19.52
CA ILE A 352 -5.68 -9.84 19.99
C ILE A 352 -5.57 -11.31 19.64
N ASN A 353 -5.54 -12.17 20.64
CA ASN A 353 -5.54 -13.63 20.45
C ASN A 353 -6.57 -14.25 21.41
N PRO A 354 -7.75 -14.66 20.88
CA PRO A 354 -8.82 -15.23 21.71
C PRO A 354 -8.46 -16.62 22.28
N ASP A 355 -7.47 -17.30 21.70
CA ASP A 355 -7.03 -18.63 22.15
C ASP A 355 -6.05 -18.56 23.35
N LYS A 356 -5.61 -17.34 23.72
CA LYS A 356 -4.69 -17.12 24.85
C LYS A 356 -5.42 -16.47 26.03
N PRO A 357 -5.01 -16.78 27.27
CA PRO A 357 -5.55 -16.12 28.45
C PRO A 357 -5.42 -14.61 28.40
N ALA A 358 -6.45 -13.87 28.81
CA ALA A 358 -6.46 -12.40 28.76
C ALA A 358 -5.25 -11.76 29.47
N LYS A 359 -4.79 -12.36 30.60
CA LYS A 359 -3.58 -11.92 31.32
C LYS A 359 -2.31 -12.05 30.49
N LEU A 360 -2.21 -13.07 29.63
CA LEU A 360 -1.06 -13.25 28.74
C LEU A 360 -1.13 -12.28 27.59
N VAL A 361 -2.30 -12.08 26.98
CA VAL A 361 -2.51 -11.07 25.92
C VAL A 361 -2.16 -9.67 26.42
N LYS A 362 -2.56 -9.32 27.65
CA LYS A 362 -2.17 -8.06 28.30
C LYS A 362 -0.64 -7.94 28.39
N LEU A 363 0.05 -8.96 28.88
CA LEU A 363 1.51 -8.98 29.02
C LEU A 363 2.22 -8.82 27.64
N LEU A 364 1.71 -9.46 26.60
CA LEU A 364 2.25 -9.30 25.23
C LEU A 364 2.12 -7.85 24.74
N ASN A 365 0.98 -7.22 25.02
CA ASN A 365 0.76 -5.83 24.64
C ASN A 365 1.63 -4.85 25.46
N GLU A 366 1.90 -5.14 26.73
CA GLU A 366 2.86 -4.41 27.56
C GLU A 366 4.28 -4.48 26.98
N ALA A 367 4.73 -5.68 26.59
CA ALA A 367 6.03 -5.88 25.96
C ALA A 367 6.15 -5.11 24.64
N LEU A 368 5.11 -5.16 23.81
CA LEU A 368 5.07 -4.43 22.54
C LEU A 368 5.04 -2.92 22.73
N LEU A 369 4.35 -2.41 23.76
CA LEU A 369 4.38 -0.99 24.11
C LEU A 369 5.80 -0.54 24.48
N ILE A 370 6.50 -1.30 25.31
CA ILE A 370 7.89 -1.00 25.67
C ILE A 370 8.78 -1.00 24.41
N LEU A 371 8.69 -2.03 23.58
CA LEU A 371 9.48 -2.13 22.33
C LEU A 371 9.18 -0.98 21.36
N SER A 372 7.91 -0.61 21.20
CA SER A 372 7.49 0.52 20.37
C SER A 372 8.05 1.84 20.88
N LYS A 373 7.95 2.09 22.20
CA LYS A 373 8.48 3.31 22.81
C LYS A 373 10.01 3.38 22.75
N LEU A 374 10.68 2.23 22.74
CA LEU A 374 12.13 2.13 22.49
C LEU A 374 12.49 2.23 20.99
N GLY A 375 11.55 2.61 20.14
CA GLY A 375 11.78 2.92 18.73
C GLY A 375 11.82 1.71 17.78
N ILE A 376 11.26 0.56 18.18
CA ILE A 376 11.06 -0.57 17.25
C ILE A 376 9.81 -0.30 16.41
N PRO A 377 9.92 -0.30 15.08
CA PRO A 377 8.76 -0.18 14.19
C PRO A 377 7.94 -1.47 14.26
N LEU A 378 6.75 -1.42 14.89
CA LEU A 378 5.82 -2.54 14.97
C LEU A 378 4.86 -2.61 13.77
N GLU A 379 4.77 -1.53 13.04
CA GLU A 379 3.88 -1.39 11.88
C GLU A 379 4.30 -2.33 10.74
N GLY A 380 3.30 -2.94 10.10
CA GLY A 380 3.53 -3.88 8.99
C GLY A 380 3.89 -5.31 9.41
N LEU A 381 4.13 -5.56 10.69
CA LEU A 381 4.32 -6.91 11.21
C LEU A 381 2.96 -7.62 11.36
N LYS A 382 2.94 -8.92 11.03
CA LYS A 382 1.75 -9.74 11.21
C LYS A 382 1.48 -9.98 12.71
N PRO A 383 0.21 -10.16 13.12
CA PRO A 383 -0.13 -10.42 14.52
C PRO A 383 0.72 -11.53 15.15
N ARG A 384 0.97 -12.61 14.42
CA ARG A 384 1.80 -13.73 14.89
C ARG A 384 3.29 -13.38 15.02
N GLU A 385 3.80 -12.47 14.20
CA GLU A 385 5.18 -11.98 14.31
C GLU A 385 5.34 -11.07 15.53
N LEU A 386 4.35 -10.21 15.80
CA LEU A 386 4.28 -9.38 17.00
C LEU A 386 4.24 -10.24 18.27
N GLU A 387 3.37 -11.26 18.31
CA GLU A 387 3.31 -12.21 19.44
C GLU A 387 4.65 -12.87 19.70
N LYS A 388 5.29 -13.44 18.68
CA LYS A 388 6.56 -14.14 18.80
C LYS A 388 7.68 -13.21 19.24
N MET A 389 7.75 -12.00 18.70
CA MET A 389 8.73 -10.99 19.11
C MET A 389 8.53 -10.59 20.58
N ALA A 390 7.28 -10.33 21.00
CA ALA A 390 6.95 -10.00 22.37
C ALA A 390 7.35 -11.14 23.33
N MET A 391 6.98 -12.39 23.01
CA MET A 391 7.32 -13.55 23.83
C MET A 391 8.84 -13.76 23.92
N ALA A 392 9.56 -13.63 22.81
CA ALA A 392 11.01 -13.77 22.80
C ALA A 392 11.70 -12.66 23.64
N PHE A 393 11.20 -11.43 23.56
CA PHE A 393 11.66 -10.32 24.40
C PHE A 393 11.38 -10.59 25.89
N LEU A 394 10.16 -11.03 26.25
CA LEU A 394 9.78 -11.39 27.61
C LEU A 394 10.66 -12.52 28.18
N ALA A 395 11.00 -13.51 27.36
CA ALA A 395 11.91 -14.58 27.77
C ALA A 395 13.31 -14.05 28.11
N VAL A 396 13.86 -13.15 27.28
CA VAL A 396 15.17 -12.55 27.56
C VAL A 396 15.12 -11.65 28.78
N ALA A 397 14.03 -10.92 29.00
CA ALA A 397 13.79 -10.04 30.13
C ALA A 397 13.45 -10.80 31.45
N ASP A 398 13.14 -12.09 31.37
CA ASP A 398 12.67 -12.96 32.47
C ASP A 398 11.34 -12.50 33.07
N VAL A 399 10.43 -11.99 32.24
CA VAL A 399 9.13 -11.48 32.66
C VAL A 399 8.04 -12.49 32.29
N LYS A 400 7.33 -13.01 33.30
CA LYS A 400 6.27 -14.02 33.11
C LYS A 400 4.87 -13.45 33.36
N ARG A 401 4.76 -12.34 34.07
CA ARG A 401 3.51 -11.66 34.43
C ARG A 401 3.76 -10.15 34.49
N SER A 402 2.72 -9.35 34.30
CA SER A 402 2.79 -7.88 34.39
C SER A 402 3.44 -7.35 35.68
N ALA A 403 3.30 -8.07 36.77
CA ALA A 403 3.95 -7.70 38.06
C ALA A 403 5.47 -7.95 38.12
N ASP A 404 6.04 -8.61 37.13
CA ASP A 404 7.46 -8.99 37.14
C ASP A 404 8.36 -7.96 36.42
N TRP A 405 7.82 -6.90 35.83
CA TRP A 405 8.61 -5.87 35.12
C TRP A 405 9.68 -5.24 36.01
N SER A 406 9.37 -4.94 37.27
CA SER A 406 10.35 -4.42 38.24
C SER A 406 11.50 -5.38 38.58
N LYS A 407 11.35 -6.66 38.23
CA LYS A 407 12.34 -7.72 38.43
C LYS A 407 13.17 -8.04 37.17
N THR A 408 12.95 -7.31 36.10
CA THR A 408 13.72 -7.45 34.83
C THR A 408 15.22 -7.41 35.14
N ARG A 409 15.97 -8.35 34.56
CA ARG A 409 17.40 -8.51 34.86
C ARG A 409 18.26 -8.63 33.62
N ILE A 410 19.53 -8.28 33.78
CA ILE A 410 20.59 -8.60 32.83
C ILE A 410 20.98 -10.06 33.09
N ARG A 411 21.16 -10.82 32.01
CA ARG A 411 21.65 -12.19 32.07
C ARG A 411 23.12 -12.21 31.66
N GLU A 412 23.96 -12.82 32.50
CA GLU A 412 25.40 -12.84 32.29
C GLU A 412 25.96 -14.28 32.21
N GLY A 413 27.06 -14.45 31.52
CA GLY A 413 27.80 -15.70 31.45
C GLY A 413 26.93 -16.90 31.02
N LYS A 414 26.84 -17.89 31.90
CA LYS A 414 26.07 -19.14 31.64
C LYS A 414 24.56 -18.95 31.74
N ASP A 415 24.08 -17.87 32.32
CA ASP A 415 22.64 -17.57 32.49
C ASP A 415 22.02 -16.92 31.22
N THR A 416 22.82 -16.55 30.24
CA THR A 416 22.34 -16.05 28.93
C THR A 416 21.55 -17.12 28.20
N LEU A 417 20.39 -16.75 27.63
CA LEU A 417 19.52 -17.69 26.92
C LEU A 417 19.98 -17.95 25.50
N LYS A 418 20.20 -19.20 25.13
CA LYS A 418 20.36 -19.61 23.72
C LYS A 418 19.00 -19.66 23.04
N SER A 419 18.96 -19.68 21.70
CA SER A 419 17.68 -19.76 20.96
C SER A 419 16.80 -20.96 21.38
N ARG A 420 17.41 -22.10 21.71
CA ARG A 420 16.66 -23.28 22.20
C ARG A 420 16.11 -23.08 23.61
N ASP A 421 16.84 -22.37 24.47
CA ASP A 421 16.39 -22.06 25.84
C ASP A 421 15.20 -21.08 25.78
N ILE A 422 15.21 -20.16 24.83
CA ILE A 422 14.07 -19.26 24.57
C ILE A 422 12.86 -20.09 24.14
N ILE A 423 12.99 -21.03 23.18
CA ILE A 423 11.88 -21.90 22.78
C ILE A 423 11.32 -22.68 23.98
N ALA A 424 12.18 -23.25 24.80
CA ALA A 424 11.76 -23.95 26.01
C ALA A 424 10.97 -23.03 26.93
N TYR A 425 11.46 -21.81 27.18
CA TYR A 425 10.78 -20.80 27.99
C TYR A 425 9.40 -20.41 27.40
N LEU A 426 9.29 -20.23 26.08
CA LEU A 426 8.02 -19.90 25.43
C LEU A 426 7.00 -21.04 25.59
N ASN A 427 7.43 -22.28 25.39
CA ASN A 427 6.57 -23.45 25.52
C ASN A 427 6.10 -23.66 26.96
N GLU A 428 6.97 -23.40 27.96
CA GLU A 428 6.65 -23.57 29.38
C GLU A 428 5.73 -22.46 29.91
N HIS A 429 5.97 -21.20 29.55
CA HIS A 429 5.32 -20.05 30.18
C HIS A 429 4.24 -19.36 29.38
N PHE A 430 4.25 -19.49 28.05
CA PHE A 430 3.34 -18.74 27.14
C PHE A 430 2.42 -19.64 26.29
N GLN A 431 2.23 -20.90 26.73
CA GLN A 431 1.31 -21.86 26.07
C GLN A 431 1.64 -22.12 24.60
N GLU A 432 2.91 -22.09 24.25
CA GLU A 432 3.38 -22.39 22.91
C GLU A 432 3.72 -23.89 22.74
N LYS A 433 3.77 -24.35 21.48
CA LYS A 433 4.22 -25.68 21.09
C LYS A 433 5.23 -25.59 19.95
N ILE A 434 6.27 -24.76 20.13
CA ILE A 434 7.29 -24.52 19.13
C ILE A 434 8.29 -25.67 19.13
N SER A 435 8.56 -26.24 17.95
CA SER A 435 9.57 -27.27 17.80
C SER A 435 10.98 -26.73 18.10
N MET A 436 11.79 -27.51 18.80
CA MET A 436 13.20 -27.16 19.06
C MET A 436 14.04 -26.99 17.78
N GLY A 437 13.58 -27.54 16.64
CA GLY A 437 14.18 -27.34 15.32
C GLY A 437 14.02 -25.91 14.78
N SER A 438 13.04 -25.15 15.28
CA SER A 438 12.77 -23.77 14.86
C SER A 438 13.69 -22.72 15.51
N TYR A 439 14.82 -23.12 16.09
CA TYR A 439 15.75 -22.22 16.82
C TYR A 439 16.29 -21.08 15.94
N ASP A 440 16.37 -21.29 14.63
CA ASP A 440 16.86 -20.26 13.69
C ASP A 440 15.84 -19.13 13.48
N ASP A 441 14.54 -19.42 13.60
CA ASP A 441 13.48 -18.40 13.53
C ASP A 441 13.58 -17.40 14.70
N ILE A 442 13.92 -17.84 15.90
CA ILE A 442 14.17 -16.94 17.05
C ILE A 442 15.19 -15.86 16.67
N ARG A 443 16.29 -16.25 16.04
CA ARG A 443 17.35 -15.34 15.64
C ARG A 443 16.97 -14.47 14.45
N ARG A 444 16.43 -15.08 13.41
CA ARG A 444 16.21 -14.43 12.08
C ARG A 444 14.93 -13.60 12.02
N LYS A 445 13.95 -13.90 12.87
CA LYS A 445 12.64 -13.26 12.87
C LYS A 445 12.34 -12.62 14.24
N ASP A 446 12.21 -13.42 15.28
CA ASP A 446 11.58 -13.01 16.53
C ASP A 446 12.43 -12.00 17.34
N LEU A 447 13.75 -12.15 17.39
CA LEU A 447 14.68 -11.23 18.04
C LEU A 447 15.44 -10.30 17.08
N LYS A 448 15.17 -10.37 15.77
CA LYS A 448 15.91 -9.56 14.79
C LYS A 448 15.83 -8.06 15.08
N LEU A 449 14.65 -7.52 15.24
CA LEU A 449 14.47 -6.08 15.47
C LEU A 449 15.00 -5.64 16.84
N PRO A 450 14.70 -6.31 17.97
CA PRO A 450 15.27 -5.95 19.28
C PRO A 450 16.80 -6.00 19.32
N VAL A 451 17.45 -6.92 18.60
CA VAL A 451 18.90 -7.00 18.52
C VAL A 451 19.48 -5.88 17.65
N VAL A 452 18.89 -5.59 16.49
CA VAL A 452 19.35 -4.49 15.62
C VAL A 452 19.14 -3.13 16.29
N ALA A 453 18.08 -2.98 17.10
CA ALA A 453 17.85 -1.80 17.93
C ALA A 453 18.84 -1.65 19.09
N GLY A 454 19.61 -2.71 19.42
CA GLY A 454 20.53 -2.72 20.54
C GLY A 454 19.88 -2.93 21.90
N ILE A 455 18.58 -3.18 21.95
CA ILE A 455 17.83 -3.46 23.18
C ILE A 455 18.24 -4.83 23.75
N ILE A 456 18.49 -5.79 22.86
CA ILE A 456 18.99 -7.12 23.19
C ILE A 456 20.40 -7.31 22.60
N ILE A 457 21.32 -7.76 23.43
CA ILE A 457 22.68 -8.13 23.03
C ILE A 457 22.68 -9.59 22.62
N ALA A 458 23.00 -9.86 21.35
CA ALA A 458 23.24 -11.20 20.84
C ALA A 458 24.71 -11.58 21.04
N SER A 459 25.02 -12.56 21.78
CA SER A 459 26.37 -12.98 22.19
C SER A 459 26.88 -12.35 23.48
N ALA A 460 25.95 -12.08 24.42
CA ALA A 460 26.31 -11.55 25.72
C ALA A 460 27.34 -12.41 26.47
N ASN A 461 27.39 -13.73 26.20
CA ASN A 461 28.36 -14.68 26.75
C ASN A 461 29.64 -14.84 25.92
N LYS A 462 29.63 -14.39 24.65
CA LYS A 462 30.76 -14.56 23.70
C LYS A 462 30.78 -13.39 22.70
N PRO A 463 31.31 -12.21 23.07
CA PRO A 463 31.27 -11.00 22.22
C PRO A 463 31.88 -11.20 20.83
N ASN A 464 32.92 -12.05 20.73
CA ASN A 464 33.63 -12.31 19.47
C ASN A 464 33.13 -13.54 18.70
N ALA A 465 31.99 -14.13 19.09
CA ALA A 465 31.46 -15.30 18.41
C ALA A 465 31.00 -14.98 16.98
N ALA A 466 31.30 -15.88 16.04
CA ALA A 466 30.84 -15.77 14.67
C ALA A 466 29.30 -15.67 14.60
N ARG A 467 28.76 -14.99 13.57
CA ARG A 467 27.30 -14.79 13.39
C ARG A 467 26.49 -16.09 13.44
N ASN A 468 27.07 -17.23 13.08
CA ASN A 468 26.42 -18.53 13.01
C ASN A 468 26.74 -19.44 14.20
N ASP A 469 27.41 -18.96 15.28
CA ASP A 469 27.68 -19.76 16.46
C ASP A 469 26.38 -20.08 17.23
N PRO A 470 25.95 -21.35 17.29
CA PRO A 470 24.69 -21.76 17.94
C PRO A 470 24.75 -21.64 19.48
N THR A 471 25.92 -21.37 20.04
CA THR A 471 26.11 -21.24 21.49
C THR A 471 26.02 -19.80 21.99
N ARG A 472 25.67 -18.85 21.12
CA ARG A 472 25.46 -17.44 21.49
C ARG A 472 24.27 -17.32 22.45
N GLY A 473 24.47 -16.55 23.51
CA GLY A 473 23.42 -16.27 24.47
C GLY A 473 22.89 -14.84 24.34
N TYR A 474 21.60 -14.66 24.56
CA TYR A 474 20.91 -13.36 24.53
C TYR A 474 20.74 -12.80 25.95
N SER A 475 20.92 -11.49 26.10
CA SER A 475 20.65 -10.72 27.29
C SER A 475 20.10 -9.35 26.93
N LEU A 476 19.39 -8.69 27.85
CA LEU A 476 19.09 -7.28 27.72
C LEU A 476 20.38 -6.43 27.77
N SER A 477 20.39 -5.36 27.02
CA SER A 477 21.45 -4.35 27.13
C SER A 477 21.29 -3.57 28.44
N PRO A 478 22.38 -3.37 29.21
CA PRO A 478 22.33 -2.71 30.54
C PRO A 478 21.68 -1.34 30.52
N GLU A 479 21.84 -0.58 29.44
CA GLU A 479 21.33 0.78 29.30
C GLU A 479 19.79 0.87 29.27
N TYR A 480 19.09 -0.20 28.90
CA TYR A 480 17.63 -0.23 28.82
C TYR A 480 16.95 -0.82 30.04
N VAL A 481 17.68 -1.58 30.86
CA VAL A 481 17.09 -2.39 31.95
C VAL A 481 16.40 -1.54 33.01
N GLU A 482 17.02 -0.44 33.45
CA GLU A 482 16.43 0.45 34.45
C GLU A 482 15.14 1.09 33.97
N LEU A 483 15.10 1.48 32.70
CA LEU A 483 13.90 2.05 32.08
C LEU A 483 12.77 1.02 31.95
N ILE A 484 13.12 -0.23 31.60
CA ILE A 484 12.17 -1.34 31.54
C ILE A 484 11.63 -1.69 32.92
N ARG A 485 12.45 -1.68 33.98
CA ARG A 485 12.04 -1.90 35.37
C ARG A 485 11.03 -0.89 35.89
N ARG A 486 11.11 0.34 35.40
CA ARG A 486 10.18 1.43 35.77
C ARG A 486 8.82 1.31 35.10
N PHE A 487 8.62 0.36 34.15
CA PHE A 487 7.35 0.17 33.48
C PHE A 487 6.20 -0.02 34.49
N GLY A 488 5.13 0.75 34.30
CA GLY A 488 3.98 0.77 35.23
C GLY A 488 4.11 1.77 36.38
N GLN A 489 5.25 2.47 36.54
CA GLN A 489 5.38 3.59 37.46
C GLN A 489 4.83 4.88 36.83
N PRO A 490 4.33 5.85 37.64
CA PRO A 490 3.74 7.09 37.12
C PRO A 490 4.68 7.93 36.24
N ASP A 491 5.97 7.87 36.54
CA ASP A 491 7.04 8.63 35.86
C ASP A 491 7.68 7.89 34.65
N TRP A 492 7.22 6.69 34.34
CA TRP A 492 7.83 5.89 33.26
C TRP A 492 7.74 6.55 31.89
N ALA A 493 6.60 7.20 31.59
CA ALA A 493 6.41 7.85 30.28
C ALA A 493 7.39 9.01 30.09
N GLU A 494 7.56 9.86 31.11
CA GLU A 494 8.50 10.98 31.12
C GLU A 494 9.96 10.50 31.01
N ALA A 495 10.32 9.49 31.79
CA ALA A 495 11.64 8.87 31.77
C ALA A 495 11.94 8.23 30.38
N MET A 496 10.93 7.68 29.71
CA MET A 496 11.05 7.13 28.36
C MET A 496 11.30 8.23 27.32
N GLU A 497 10.57 9.33 27.40
CA GLU A 497 10.75 10.49 26.51
C GLU A 497 12.13 11.12 26.69
N GLU A 498 12.56 11.35 27.92
CA GLU A 498 13.89 11.85 28.24
C GLU A 498 15.00 10.92 27.73
N PHE A 499 14.85 9.60 27.95
CA PHE A 499 15.81 8.60 27.47
C PHE A 499 15.94 8.55 25.95
N MET A 500 14.84 8.79 25.22
CA MET A 500 14.80 8.73 23.75
C MET A 500 15.12 10.08 23.09
N ALA A 501 15.09 11.20 23.82
CA ALA A 501 15.24 12.56 23.25
C ALA A 501 16.52 12.76 22.42
N ASP A 502 17.63 12.20 22.88
CA ASP A 502 18.95 12.33 22.23
C ASP A 502 19.36 11.04 21.48
N ARG A 503 18.44 10.08 21.31
CA ARG A 503 18.76 8.78 20.68
C ARG A 503 17.96 8.59 19.40
N PRO A 504 18.64 8.33 18.27
CA PRO A 504 17.94 7.99 17.03
C PRO A 504 17.18 6.66 17.22
N THR A 505 15.92 6.62 16.83
CA THR A 505 15.12 5.39 16.83
C THR A 505 15.72 4.35 15.87
N LEU A 506 15.31 3.09 15.99
CA LEU A 506 15.69 2.08 14.99
C LEU A 506 15.22 2.49 13.59
N ALA A 507 14.03 3.10 13.48
CA ALA A 507 13.52 3.64 12.23
C ALA A 507 14.47 4.70 11.66
N ASP A 508 14.91 5.66 12.47
CA ASP A 508 15.88 6.70 12.05
C ASP A 508 17.21 6.11 11.63
N ARG A 509 17.71 5.11 12.35
CA ARG A 509 18.95 4.41 12.02
C ARG A 509 18.85 3.57 10.75
N LEU A 510 17.72 2.92 10.52
CA LEU A 510 17.46 2.17 9.30
C LEU A 510 17.31 3.11 8.09
N ASP A 511 16.71 4.27 8.27
CA ASP A 511 16.60 5.28 7.21
C ASP A 511 17.94 5.97 6.93
N ALA A 512 18.74 6.26 7.96
CA ALA A 512 20.10 6.73 7.79
C ALA A 512 20.99 5.68 7.11
N ALA A 513 20.87 4.40 7.48
CA ALA A 513 21.55 3.31 6.81
C ALA A 513 21.11 3.16 5.35
N ARG A 514 19.81 3.30 5.06
CA ARG A 514 19.29 3.32 3.68
C ARG A 514 19.83 4.48 2.86
N GLN A 515 20.04 5.65 3.47
CA GLN A 515 20.65 6.80 2.81
C GLN A 515 22.16 6.61 2.56
N LEU A 516 22.85 5.91 3.44
CA LEU A 516 24.25 5.54 3.28
C LEU A 516 24.48 4.41 2.27
N ASP A 517 23.47 3.54 2.09
CA ASP A 517 23.52 2.41 1.16
C ASP A 517 23.02 2.76 -0.26
N ILE A 518 22.78 4.03 -0.56
CA ILE A 518 22.49 4.48 -1.92
C ILE A 518 23.63 4.08 -2.85
N VAL A 519 23.29 3.37 -3.93
CA VAL A 519 24.27 2.86 -4.90
C VAL A 519 24.53 3.91 -5.98
N PRO A 520 25.64 4.68 -5.95
CA PRO A 520 25.95 5.58 -7.04
C PRO A 520 26.40 4.80 -8.27
N ILE A 521 25.89 5.19 -9.44
CA ILE A 521 26.20 4.57 -10.73
C ILE A 521 26.66 5.65 -11.68
N LYS A 522 27.79 5.41 -12.35
CA LYS A 522 28.33 6.29 -13.37
C LYS A 522 27.87 5.80 -14.75
N LEU A 523 27.08 6.61 -15.44
CA LEU A 523 26.63 6.32 -16.80
C LEU A 523 27.79 6.50 -17.80
N PRO A 524 27.71 5.87 -19.00
CA PRO A 524 28.73 6.00 -20.04
C PRO A 524 28.97 7.45 -20.51
N ASP A 525 27.99 8.34 -20.37
CA ASP A 525 28.10 9.77 -20.68
C ASP A 525 28.74 10.62 -19.58
N GLY A 526 29.10 9.99 -18.45
CA GLY A 526 29.74 10.61 -17.29
C GLY A 526 28.78 11.14 -16.22
N GLN A 527 27.47 11.13 -16.44
CA GLN A 527 26.47 11.46 -15.42
C GLN A 527 26.47 10.43 -14.30
N THR A 528 26.19 10.87 -13.08
CA THR A 528 26.02 9.98 -11.92
C THR A 528 24.57 9.97 -11.49
N ILE A 529 23.97 8.79 -11.44
CA ILE A 529 22.64 8.53 -10.91
C ILE A 529 22.72 7.74 -9.61
N GLN A 530 21.65 7.75 -8.82
CA GLN A 530 21.61 7.08 -7.52
C GLN A 530 20.48 6.06 -7.51
N PHE A 531 20.80 4.80 -7.26
CA PHE A 531 19.86 3.71 -7.07
C PHE A 531 19.53 3.50 -5.59
N SER A 532 18.34 3.02 -5.34
CA SER A 532 17.99 2.50 -4.03
C SER A 532 18.83 1.28 -3.66
N PRO A 533 19.02 0.97 -2.35
CA PRO A 533 19.81 -0.19 -1.94
C PRO A 533 19.12 -1.50 -2.35
N GLY A 534 19.93 -2.50 -2.76
CA GLY A 534 19.45 -3.84 -3.08
C GLY A 534 20.34 -4.59 -4.06
N GLU A 535 20.38 -5.91 -3.96
CA GLU A 535 21.22 -6.77 -4.83
C GLU A 535 20.82 -6.66 -6.32
N HIS A 536 19.53 -6.44 -6.60
CA HIS A 536 19.06 -6.18 -7.96
C HIS A 536 19.71 -4.90 -8.54
N ASN A 537 19.74 -3.82 -7.77
CA ASN A 537 20.32 -2.55 -8.18
C ASN A 537 21.85 -2.59 -8.24
N LEU A 538 22.50 -3.43 -7.42
CA LEU A 538 23.93 -3.73 -7.55
C LEU A 538 24.23 -4.44 -8.86
N LEU A 539 23.36 -5.34 -9.30
CA LEU A 539 23.49 -6.01 -10.58
C LEU A 539 23.29 -5.04 -11.76
N GLN A 540 22.30 -4.15 -11.69
CA GLN A 540 22.13 -3.10 -12.70
C GLN A 540 23.34 -2.16 -12.77
N LYS A 541 23.95 -1.82 -11.63
CA LYS A 541 25.23 -1.10 -11.58
C LYS A 541 26.32 -1.86 -12.32
N ALA A 542 26.48 -3.14 -12.04
CA ALA A 542 27.47 -3.97 -12.71
C ALA A 542 27.23 -4.07 -14.22
N ILE A 543 25.98 -4.14 -14.67
CA ILE A 543 25.61 -4.07 -16.08
C ILE A 543 26.12 -2.76 -16.71
N ILE A 544 25.84 -1.62 -16.09
CA ILE A 544 26.18 -0.30 -16.63
C ILE A 544 27.69 -0.05 -16.59
N GLU A 545 28.36 -0.34 -15.48
CA GLU A 545 29.78 0.00 -15.25
C GLU A 545 30.77 -1.08 -15.70
N GLN A 546 30.31 -2.32 -15.89
CA GLN A 546 31.21 -3.42 -16.23
C GLN A 546 30.85 -4.11 -17.56
N PHE A 547 29.59 -4.45 -17.78
CA PHE A 547 29.13 -5.12 -19.00
C PHE A 547 29.16 -4.16 -20.21
N LEU A 548 28.50 -3.01 -20.13
CA LEU A 548 28.42 -2.07 -21.26
C LEU A 548 29.79 -1.55 -21.74
N PRO A 549 30.78 -1.23 -20.89
CA PRO A 549 32.11 -0.86 -21.34
C PRO A 549 32.85 -1.98 -22.11
N ARG A 550 32.57 -3.25 -21.77
CA ARG A 550 33.21 -4.41 -22.42
C ARG A 550 32.53 -4.85 -23.70
N TYR A 551 31.20 -4.97 -23.65
CA TYR A 551 30.43 -5.61 -24.71
C TYR A 551 29.40 -4.68 -25.37
N GLY A 552 29.21 -3.47 -24.86
CA GLY A 552 28.22 -2.51 -25.39
C GLY A 552 28.70 -1.73 -26.62
N PHE A 553 29.97 -1.82 -27.02
CA PHE A 553 30.51 -1.10 -28.20
C PHE A 553 30.24 0.41 -28.17
N GLY A 554 30.37 1.04 -27.01
CA GLY A 554 30.07 2.44 -26.79
C GLY A 554 28.57 2.75 -26.68
N ALA A 555 27.79 1.79 -26.23
CA ALA A 555 26.36 1.96 -26.01
C ALA A 555 26.08 3.00 -24.93
N GLU A 556 25.11 3.84 -25.21
CA GLU A 556 24.49 4.75 -24.24
C GLU A 556 23.26 4.09 -23.60
N VAL A 557 23.01 4.42 -22.34
CA VAL A 557 21.86 3.89 -21.60
C VAL A 557 20.63 4.72 -21.94
N LEU A 558 19.60 4.08 -22.52
CA LEU A 558 18.35 4.74 -22.89
C LEU A 558 17.26 4.59 -21.82
N TYR A 559 17.31 3.50 -21.07
CA TYR A 559 16.33 3.23 -20.00
C TYR A 559 16.96 2.43 -18.87
N VAL A 560 16.62 2.81 -17.64
CA VAL A 560 16.91 2.03 -16.44
C VAL A 560 15.75 2.17 -15.47
N GLY A 561 15.21 1.04 -15.02
CA GLY A 561 14.24 0.96 -13.93
C GLY A 561 14.91 0.87 -12.55
N ASP A 562 14.29 1.44 -11.52
CA ASP A 562 14.69 1.23 -10.12
C ASP A 562 13.53 0.58 -9.36
N THR A 563 13.85 -0.28 -8.40
CA THR A 563 12.87 -0.97 -7.55
C THR A 563 12.02 -0.02 -6.70
N ALA A 564 12.53 1.17 -6.36
CA ALA A 564 11.84 2.17 -5.55
C ALA A 564 11.32 3.37 -6.36
N LYS A 565 11.99 3.74 -7.46
CA LYS A 565 11.59 4.84 -8.36
C LYS A 565 11.37 4.26 -9.75
N LYS A 566 10.18 4.40 -10.33
CA LYS A 566 9.80 3.76 -11.60
C LYS A 566 10.78 3.98 -12.76
N PHE A 567 11.51 5.11 -12.79
CA PHE A 567 12.60 5.34 -13.77
C PHE A 567 13.66 6.26 -13.19
N LEU A 568 14.92 5.98 -13.54
CA LEU A 568 16.05 6.88 -13.27
C LEU A 568 16.62 7.48 -14.55
N VAL A 569 16.50 6.76 -15.67
CA VAL A 569 16.92 7.22 -17.00
C VAL A 569 15.86 6.82 -18.00
N ARG A 570 15.44 7.74 -18.88
CA ARG A 570 14.53 7.46 -19.99
C ARG A 570 14.72 8.47 -21.11
N ASP A 571 15.42 8.07 -22.16
CA ASP A 571 15.54 8.86 -23.40
C ASP A 571 14.41 8.54 -24.37
N GLU A 572 13.26 9.21 -24.19
CA GLU A 572 12.08 9.00 -25.02
C GLU A 572 12.30 9.37 -26.49
N GLN A 573 13.13 10.35 -26.78
CA GLN A 573 13.36 10.80 -28.14
C GLN A 573 14.13 9.74 -28.94
N LYS A 574 15.18 9.16 -28.36
CA LYS A 574 15.94 8.10 -29.02
C LYS A 574 15.16 6.80 -29.14
N LEU A 575 14.45 6.40 -28.08
CA LEU A 575 13.56 5.26 -28.16
C LEU A 575 12.52 5.45 -29.28
N LYS A 576 11.94 6.66 -29.48
CA LYS A 576 11.07 7.03 -30.59
C LYS A 576 11.76 6.90 -31.94
N THR A 577 12.92 7.42 -32.08
CA THR A 577 13.70 7.36 -33.31
C THR A 577 13.98 5.93 -33.74
N LEU A 578 14.29 5.06 -32.78
CA LEU A 578 14.53 3.63 -32.98
C LEU A 578 13.25 2.84 -33.25
N LYS A 579 12.08 3.47 -33.20
CA LYS A 579 10.77 2.81 -33.30
C LYS A 579 10.60 1.67 -32.28
N PHE A 580 11.23 1.83 -31.11
CA PHE A 580 11.07 0.95 -29.96
C PHE A 580 10.06 1.61 -29.02
N PHE A 581 8.76 1.43 -29.29
CA PHE A 581 7.70 2.24 -28.71
C PHE A 581 6.43 1.52 -28.32
N GLU A 582 5.70 2.20 -27.42
CA GLU A 582 4.34 1.99 -26.92
C GLU A 582 4.16 0.84 -25.96
N LEU A 583 4.63 1.07 -24.71
CA LEU A 583 4.39 0.09 -23.66
C LEU A 583 4.06 0.70 -22.30
N GLU A 584 3.09 0.06 -21.69
CA GLU A 584 2.83 0.21 -20.27
C GLU A 584 4.03 -0.30 -19.45
N HIS A 585 4.34 0.38 -18.37
CA HIS A 585 5.55 0.26 -17.54
C HIS A 585 5.93 -1.12 -16.98
N GLY A 586 5.16 -2.17 -17.21
CA GLY A 586 5.44 -3.53 -16.74
C GLY A 586 6.14 -4.44 -17.76
N GLU A 587 6.36 -3.97 -18.98
CA GLU A 587 6.84 -4.79 -20.09
C GLU A 587 8.30 -4.50 -20.51
N LEU A 588 8.89 -3.37 -20.05
CA LEU A 588 10.28 -3.04 -20.38
C LEU A 588 11.28 -3.90 -19.56
N PRO A 589 12.45 -4.25 -20.16
CA PRO A 589 13.51 -4.90 -19.41
C PRO A 589 14.16 -3.91 -18.42
N ASP A 590 14.95 -4.44 -17.49
CA ASP A 590 15.57 -3.65 -16.43
C ASP A 590 16.53 -2.57 -16.93
N VAL A 591 17.27 -2.86 -18.02
CA VAL A 591 18.19 -1.93 -18.68
C VAL A 591 18.02 -2.01 -20.20
N VAL A 592 17.89 -0.85 -20.84
CA VAL A 592 17.94 -0.71 -22.31
C VAL A 592 19.09 0.20 -22.69
N ALA A 593 19.99 -0.28 -23.54
CA ALA A 593 21.13 0.49 -24.02
C ALA A 593 21.28 0.36 -25.55
N TYR A 594 21.78 1.41 -26.21
CA TYR A 594 21.90 1.47 -27.67
C TYR A 594 23.31 1.84 -28.11
N SER A 595 23.89 1.04 -28.99
CA SER A 595 25.15 1.34 -29.67
C SER A 595 24.90 1.85 -31.07
N SER A 596 25.14 3.12 -31.31
CA SER A 596 25.06 3.71 -32.65
C SER A 596 26.17 3.18 -33.59
N LYS A 597 27.30 2.74 -33.04
CA LYS A 597 28.42 2.17 -33.83
C LYS A 597 28.07 0.85 -34.51
N LYS A 598 27.25 0.02 -33.83
CA LYS A 598 26.83 -1.29 -34.32
C LYS A 598 25.38 -1.33 -34.78
N ASN A 599 24.61 -0.30 -34.50
CA ASN A 599 23.16 -0.26 -34.63
C ASN A 599 22.48 -1.37 -33.80
N TRP A 600 22.99 -1.62 -32.57
CA TRP A 600 22.49 -2.66 -31.67
C TRP A 600 21.73 -2.06 -30.48
N LEU A 601 20.56 -2.60 -30.23
CA LEU A 601 19.77 -2.31 -29.03
C LEU A 601 19.87 -3.49 -28.07
N PHE A 602 20.44 -3.26 -26.91
CA PHE A 602 20.61 -4.25 -25.83
C PHE A 602 19.37 -4.21 -24.93
N LEU A 603 18.68 -5.32 -24.79
CA LEU A 603 17.58 -5.53 -23.85
C LEU A 603 18.08 -6.48 -22.75
N ILE A 604 18.26 -5.97 -21.53
CA ILE A 604 18.99 -6.66 -20.46
C ILE A 604 18.07 -6.83 -19.24
N GLU A 605 17.87 -8.08 -18.81
CA GLU A 605 17.18 -8.44 -17.57
C GLU A 605 18.20 -8.74 -16.46
N ALA A 606 18.04 -8.11 -15.31
CA ALA A 606 18.87 -8.30 -14.13
C ALA A 606 18.22 -9.29 -13.15
N VAL A 607 18.69 -10.52 -13.14
CA VAL A 607 18.05 -11.62 -12.39
C VAL A 607 18.57 -11.70 -10.96
N HIS A 608 17.70 -11.35 -10.02
CA HIS A 608 17.93 -11.59 -8.58
C HIS A 608 16.78 -12.42 -7.97
N SER A 609 15.55 -11.91 -8.01
CA SER A 609 14.35 -12.56 -7.50
C SER A 609 13.29 -12.82 -8.59
N SER A 610 13.38 -12.12 -9.71
CA SER A 610 12.63 -12.33 -10.94
C SER A 610 13.30 -13.40 -11.81
N GLY A 611 12.57 -14.00 -12.76
CA GLY A 611 13.13 -15.01 -13.67
C GLY A 611 14.00 -14.40 -14.78
N PRO A 612 14.78 -15.24 -15.49
CA PRO A 612 15.59 -14.84 -16.63
C PRO A 612 14.73 -14.55 -17.87
N ILE A 613 15.36 -14.17 -18.98
CA ILE A 613 14.70 -14.16 -20.29
C ILE A 613 14.32 -15.60 -20.65
N SER A 614 13.13 -16.02 -20.24
CA SER A 614 12.54 -17.30 -20.59
C SER A 614 11.99 -17.26 -22.02
N SER A 615 11.62 -18.43 -22.59
CA SER A 615 11.01 -18.49 -23.92
C SER A 615 9.76 -17.61 -24.05
N VAL A 616 8.96 -17.48 -23.02
CA VAL A 616 7.79 -16.58 -22.98
C VAL A 616 8.24 -15.12 -22.99
N ARG A 617 9.18 -14.78 -22.11
CA ARG A 617 9.72 -13.41 -22.01
C ARG A 617 10.42 -12.98 -23.29
N LEU A 618 11.15 -13.88 -23.94
CA LEU A 618 11.79 -13.62 -25.24
C LEU A 618 10.74 -13.29 -26.32
N LEU A 619 9.62 -14.00 -26.38
CA LEU A 619 8.54 -13.70 -27.32
C LEU A 619 7.91 -12.32 -27.05
N GLU A 620 7.73 -11.96 -25.78
CA GLU A 620 7.29 -10.62 -25.40
C GLU A 620 8.27 -9.56 -25.88
N LEU A 621 9.57 -9.70 -25.56
CA LEU A 621 10.62 -8.76 -25.98
C LEU A 621 10.75 -8.68 -27.51
N LYS A 622 10.67 -9.81 -28.23
CA LYS A 622 10.64 -9.82 -29.71
C LYS A 622 9.41 -9.09 -30.28
N ARG A 623 8.25 -9.22 -29.63
CA ARG A 623 7.04 -8.48 -30.01
C ARG A 623 7.22 -6.98 -29.80
N LEU A 624 7.83 -6.58 -28.68
CA LEU A 624 8.14 -5.19 -28.36
C LEU A 624 9.09 -4.57 -29.40
N ALA A 625 10.10 -5.33 -29.79
CA ALA A 625 11.12 -4.90 -30.73
C ALA A 625 10.71 -5.04 -32.22
N LYS A 626 9.49 -5.53 -32.53
CA LYS A 626 9.05 -5.87 -33.89
C LYS A 626 9.26 -4.77 -34.94
N HIS A 627 9.13 -3.51 -34.54
CA HIS A 627 9.26 -2.36 -35.42
C HIS A 627 10.57 -1.59 -35.22
N CYS A 628 11.44 -2.09 -34.33
CA CYS A 628 12.72 -1.45 -34.03
C CYS A 628 13.61 -1.41 -35.28
N THR A 629 14.29 -0.28 -35.45
CA THR A 629 15.22 -0.09 -36.58
C THR A 629 16.65 -0.54 -36.27
N ALA A 630 16.91 -0.93 -35.02
CA ALA A 630 18.19 -1.51 -34.59
C ALA A 630 18.06 -3.04 -34.49
N ASP A 631 19.19 -3.74 -34.62
CA ASP A 631 19.30 -5.16 -34.30
C ASP A 631 19.25 -5.37 -32.80
N ILE A 632 18.53 -6.38 -32.35
CA ILE A 632 18.27 -6.60 -30.91
C ILE A 632 19.20 -7.67 -30.33
N VAL A 633 19.81 -7.34 -29.20
CA VAL A 633 20.60 -8.29 -28.41
C VAL A 633 19.88 -8.52 -27.07
N PHE A 634 19.50 -9.77 -26.82
CA PHE A 634 18.80 -10.17 -25.59
C PHE A 634 19.80 -10.71 -24.58
N ILE A 635 19.81 -10.16 -23.37
CA ILE A 635 20.81 -10.49 -22.35
C ILE A 635 20.13 -10.77 -21.01
N THR A 636 20.47 -11.89 -20.41
CA THR A 636 20.17 -12.18 -19.00
C THR A 636 21.45 -11.99 -18.17
N ALA A 637 21.39 -11.11 -17.19
CA ALA A 637 22.52 -10.84 -16.29
C ALA A 637 22.29 -11.46 -14.91
N PHE A 638 23.34 -12.03 -14.33
CA PHE A 638 23.35 -12.59 -12.98
C PHE A 638 24.46 -11.97 -12.14
N LEU A 639 24.24 -11.84 -10.83
CA LEU A 639 25.28 -11.34 -9.92
C LEU A 639 26.42 -12.35 -9.73
N ASN A 640 26.08 -13.65 -9.66
CA ASN A 640 27.03 -14.73 -9.42
C ASN A 640 26.60 -16.04 -10.09
N ARG A 641 27.52 -17.01 -10.15
CA ARG A 641 27.30 -18.33 -10.75
C ARG A 641 26.27 -19.19 -10.04
N ASP A 642 26.05 -19.01 -8.76
CA ASP A 642 25.05 -19.80 -8.02
C ASP A 642 23.63 -19.40 -8.41
N THR A 643 23.38 -18.11 -8.61
CA THR A 643 22.11 -17.61 -9.14
C THR A 643 21.91 -18.08 -10.58
N PHE A 644 22.96 -18.02 -11.43
CA PHE A 644 22.89 -18.54 -12.79
C PHE A 644 22.52 -20.03 -12.83
N ARG A 645 23.18 -20.89 -12.02
CA ARG A 645 22.86 -22.34 -11.96
C ARG A 645 21.39 -22.61 -11.62
N LYS A 646 20.82 -21.81 -10.75
CA LYS A 646 19.42 -21.96 -10.33
C LYS A 646 18.45 -21.71 -11.48
N PHE A 647 18.73 -20.76 -12.35
CA PHE A 647 17.86 -20.32 -13.41
C PHE A 647 18.27 -20.80 -14.81
N ALA A 648 19.40 -21.47 -14.95
CA ALA A 648 19.91 -21.95 -16.25
C ALA A 648 18.89 -22.78 -17.06
N PRO A 649 18.06 -23.64 -16.45
CA PRO A 649 17.04 -24.40 -17.20
C PRO A 649 15.96 -23.56 -17.85
N ASP A 650 15.72 -22.34 -17.34
CA ASP A 650 14.64 -21.47 -17.78
C ASP A 650 15.07 -20.43 -18.83
N ILE A 651 16.39 -20.37 -19.15
CA ILE A 651 16.94 -19.40 -20.10
C ILE A 651 16.58 -19.80 -21.53
N ALA A 652 16.06 -18.85 -22.30
CA ALA A 652 15.69 -19.06 -23.68
C ALA A 652 16.93 -19.21 -24.58
N TRP A 653 16.82 -20.10 -25.60
CA TRP A 653 17.78 -20.16 -26.69
C TRP A 653 17.83 -18.84 -27.49
N GLU A 654 18.94 -18.59 -28.17
CA GLU A 654 19.22 -17.36 -28.95
C GLU A 654 19.30 -16.10 -28.06
N THR A 655 19.82 -16.25 -26.83
CA THR A 655 20.10 -15.16 -25.88
C THR A 655 21.49 -15.27 -25.31
N GLU A 656 21.98 -14.13 -24.78
CA GLU A 656 23.28 -14.04 -24.12
C GLU A 656 23.12 -14.08 -22.60
N VAL A 657 24.09 -14.66 -21.91
CA VAL A 657 24.16 -14.62 -20.45
C VAL A 657 25.48 -13.98 -20.01
N TRP A 658 25.36 -13.03 -19.10
CA TRP A 658 26.49 -12.39 -18.46
C TRP A 658 26.42 -12.56 -16.94
N ILE A 659 27.61 -12.78 -16.31
CA ILE A 659 27.70 -13.02 -14.88
C ILE A 659 28.70 -12.03 -14.29
N ALA A 660 28.27 -11.19 -13.34
CA ALA A 660 29.05 -10.09 -12.82
C ALA A 660 30.32 -10.52 -12.05
N ASP A 661 30.33 -11.71 -11.44
CA ASP A 661 31.55 -12.26 -10.77
C ASP A 661 32.59 -12.78 -11.76
N ALA A 662 32.27 -12.84 -13.06
CA ALA A 662 33.22 -13.19 -14.13
C ALA A 662 33.01 -12.27 -15.35
N PRO A 663 33.27 -10.94 -15.20
CA PRO A 663 32.78 -9.91 -16.12
C PRO A 663 33.37 -9.97 -17.54
N ASP A 664 34.48 -10.68 -17.72
CA ASP A 664 35.19 -10.81 -19.01
C ASP A 664 34.69 -12.02 -19.84
N HIS A 665 33.61 -12.67 -19.40
CA HIS A 665 33.06 -13.86 -20.05
C HIS A 665 31.56 -13.72 -20.35
N LEU A 666 31.14 -14.25 -21.51
CA LEU A 666 29.77 -14.42 -21.91
C LEU A 666 29.46 -15.90 -22.12
N VAL A 667 28.23 -16.28 -21.79
CA VAL A 667 27.70 -17.61 -22.14
C VAL A 667 26.67 -17.40 -23.24
N HIS A 668 26.89 -18.01 -24.39
CA HIS A 668 26.01 -17.95 -25.54
C HIS A 668 25.03 -19.13 -25.49
N PHE A 669 23.75 -18.85 -25.36
CA PHE A 669 22.68 -19.84 -25.57
C PHE A 669 22.29 -19.84 -27.04
N ASP A 670 23.18 -20.35 -27.91
CA ASP A 670 22.99 -20.37 -29.35
C ASP A 670 22.14 -21.57 -29.75
N GLY A 671 21.06 -21.37 -30.51
CA GLY A 671 20.06 -22.36 -30.81
C GLY A 671 20.57 -23.51 -31.68
N ASP A 672 20.50 -23.38 -33.00
CA ASP A 672 20.83 -24.40 -33.99
C ASP A 672 22.23 -24.26 -34.63
N LYS A 673 23.02 -23.29 -34.18
CA LYS A 673 24.36 -23.04 -34.72
C LYS A 673 25.43 -23.88 -34.05
N PHE A 674 26.10 -24.73 -34.81
CA PHE A 674 27.27 -25.47 -34.38
C PHE A 674 28.52 -24.57 -34.53
N LEU A 675 29.18 -24.27 -33.40
CA LEU A 675 30.35 -23.39 -33.38
C LEU A 675 31.67 -24.02 -33.84
N GLY A 676 31.76 -25.35 -33.90
CA GLY A 676 32.97 -26.07 -34.21
C GLY A 676 34.06 -25.93 -33.11
N PRO A 677 35.23 -26.54 -33.29
CA PRO A 677 36.30 -26.45 -32.33
C PRO A 677 36.91 -25.05 -32.28
N TYR A 678 37.20 -24.56 -31.08
CA TYR A 678 37.94 -23.31 -30.91
C TYR A 678 39.36 -23.45 -31.48
N LYS A 679 39.74 -22.56 -32.37
CA LYS A 679 41.16 -22.48 -32.80
C LYS A 679 41.94 -21.89 -31.64
N SER A 680 43.00 -22.59 -31.18
CA SER A 680 44.00 -22.01 -30.30
C SER A 680 44.62 -20.78 -30.99
N GLN A 681 44.51 -19.62 -30.39
CA GLN A 681 45.21 -18.42 -30.82
C GLN A 681 46.70 -18.56 -30.58
#